data_fda22e05f9178957fc7c55cf37eabe46
#
_entry.id   fda22e05f9178957fc7c55cf37eabe46
#
_cell.length_a   1.000
_cell.length_b   1.000
_cell.length_c   1.000
_cell.angle_alpha   90.00
_cell.angle_beta   90.00
_cell.angle_gamma   90.00
#
_symmetry.space_group_name_H-M   'P 1'
#
loop_
_entity.id
_entity.type
_entity.pdbx_description
1 polymer ?
#
loop_
_entity_poly.entity_id
_entity_poly.type
_entity_poly.pdbx_seq_one_letter_code
_entity_poly.pdbx_strand_id
1 'polypeptide(L)'
;MDKYARFRYQPCLPLGVDGRKVTGSPEHAELSRRAAGEGMVLLKNEGATLPLKRGTRVALFGKATVEYIKGGGGSGDVFCAYTHNIYDGFKLKEDEGKVSVFKPTAEFYKEYVKEAGKRIPTRAQIEKIWDRVNAMSFCKEKDDIIYDTFASMHVAEAHMPDELIAEAAANADIAIITLSRFSAEGVDRKAIPGDYYLSDTEKSLIDRVTVAFPNTVIVLNSGAVVDCEYFAENEKVGAIIFGWQGGLEGGTATADIICGDVNPSGRLADTIPVSYDAYQNAQEFLTGFEHLDYFDDIYVGYRYFETVPGAAEKVRYPFGFGLSYTDFEFSGAFCGESDGKIVAAVTVRNVGKVPGKEVVELYYSAPQGKLGKPARELAAFKKTKLLSPGESESLALSFDISDMASFDDLGKIKKSAFVLEKGAYSFHLGASVRATEKLKYEFVLNDDIIIKESKSLCRPTKLEKRLLSDGSFESLPTGEPVRNRGTHAEIEAKAPAETVKFDEVGETITLDEFIKQFTVDELIDFVGGHQNQPGVCNTGAFGGMKRLNVPPLPTADGPAGLRLNASTGVPTTAWPCATLLACTWNTELIEEIGAAGGAELRENNLGVWLAPAMNIHRNPLCGRNFEYFSEDPLLAGKCCAADVRGIQSQKIAASVKHFACNNRESNRFECDSRVSERALREIYLRGFEICVREADPWTIMSSYNLINGSHTSVSYELLTELLRNEWGFKGAVTTDWGVHSSHSDEVLAGNDIKMGDGEPEELKAAFESGKITRADLETSVKRILELTLKVAE
;
A
#
# COMPACT_ATOMS: atom_id res chain seq x y z
N MET A 1 -0.98 -38.03 -10.42
CA MET A 1 -2.02 -37.19 -9.81
C MET A 1 -2.13 -35.93 -10.67
N ASP A 2 -3.31 -35.44 -11.01
CA ASP A 2 -3.45 -34.21 -11.82
C ASP A 2 -2.85 -33.03 -11.07
N LYS A 3 -1.72 -32.51 -11.55
CA LYS A 3 -1.00 -31.39 -10.90
C LYS A 3 -1.79 -30.07 -10.89
N TYR A 4 -2.85 -29.99 -11.69
CA TYR A 4 -3.74 -28.83 -11.78
C TYR A 4 -5.10 -29.06 -11.11
N ALA A 5 -5.28 -30.16 -10.39
CA ALA A 5 -6.58 -30.57 -9.81
C ALA A 5 -7.20 -29.44 -8.99
N ARG A 6 -6.41 -28.70 -8.19
CA ARG A 6 -6.91 -27.60 -7.33
C ARG A 6 -7.58 -26.46 -8.09
N PHE A 7 -7.21 -26.22 -9.35
CA PHE A 7 -7.80 -25.15 -10.17
C PHE A 7 -9.06 -25.61 -10.92
N ARG A 8 -9.32 -26.91 -10.96
CA ARG A 8 -10.48 -27.50 -11.66
C ARG A 8 -11.68 -27.65 -10.75
N TYR A 9 -11.48 -27.59 -9.43
CA TYR A 9 -12.50 -27.82 -8.43
C TYR A 9 -12.74 -26.55 -7.61
N GLN A 10 -13.78 -25.85 -7.97
CA GLN A 10 -14.32 -24.74 -7.20
C GLN A 10 -15.76 -25.10 -6.78
N PRO A 11 -16.26 -24.60 -5.69
CA PRO A 11 -15.80 -23.52 -4.84
C PRO A 11 -14.89 -23.93 -3.69
N CYS A 12 -14.30 -22.92 -3.09
CA CYS A 12 -13.52 -22.88 -1.91
C CYS A 12 -14.06 -23.76 -0.78
N LEU A 13 -13.39 -24.87 -0.52
CA LEU A 13 -13.59 -25.67 0.67
C LEU A 13 -12.28 -25.62 1.44
N PRO A 14 -12.18 -24.82 2.50
CA PRO A 14 -10.94 -24.67 3.25
C PRO A 14 -10.59 -26.00 3.95
N LEU A 15 -9.70 -26.73 3.33
CA LEU A 15 -9.10 -27.95 3.84
C LEU A 15 -7.59 -27.74 3.88
N GLY A 16 -7.01 -27.54 5.06
CA GLY A 16 -5.56 -27.45 5.20
C GLY A 16 -4.82 -28.59 4.48
N VAL A 17 -3.57 -28.34 4.06
CA VAL A 17 -2.72 -29.33 3.36
C VAL A 17 -2.57 -30.62 4.16
N ASP A 18 -2.71 -30.56 5.48
CA ASP A 18 -2.67 -31.66 6.44
C ASP A 18 -4.07 -32.01 7.01
N GLY A 19 -5.14 -31.53 6.39
CA GLY A 19 -6.51 -31.67 6.83
C GLY A 19 -6.95 -30.63 7.88
N ARG A 20 -6.07 -29.70 8.28
CA ARG A 20 -6.42 -28.60 9.16
C ARG A 20 -6.87 -27.39 8.36
N LYS A 21 -7.80 -26.61 8.93
CA LYS A 21 -8.27 -25.37 8.35
C LYS A 21 -7.32 -24.22 8.76
N VAL A 22 -6.64 -23.60 7.77
CA VAL A 22 -5.78 -22.42 8.00
C VAL A 22 -6.51 -21.10 7.73
N THR A 23 -7.51 -21.08 6.84
CA THR A 23 -8.29 -19.89 6.50
C THR A 23 -9.04 -19.38 7.72
N GLY A 24 -8.75 -18.14 8.13
CA GLY A 24 -9.34 -17.50 9.31
C GLY A 24 -9.03 -18.25 10.61
N SER A 25 -7.87 -18.90 10.71
CA SER A 25 -7.47 -19.66 11.90
C SER A 25 -7.10 -18.75 13.08
N PRO A 26 -7.13 -19.27 14.32
CA PRO A 26 -6.67 -18.53 15.48
C PRO A 26 -5.20 -18.09 15.39
N GLU A 27 -4.34 -18.88 14.74
CA GLU A 27 -2.93 -18.56 14.53
C GLU A 27 -2.77 -17.35 13.60
N HIS A 28 -3.61 -17.26 12.56
CA HIS A 28 -3.65 -16.08 11.67
C HIS A 28 -4.21 -14.85 12.38
N ALA A 29 -5.21 -15.02 13.24
CA ALA A 29 -5.74 -13.93 14.05
C ALA A 29 -4.67 -13.39 15.03
N GLU A 30 -3.90 -14.26 15.67
CA GLU A 30 -2.81 -13.86 16.55
C GLU A 30 -1.66 -13.18 15.79
N LEU A 31 -1.33 -13.65 14.59
CA LEU A 31 -0.37 -12.98 13.70
C LEU A 31 -0.85 -11.57 13.32
N SER A 32 -2.14 -11.43 12.98
CA SER A 32 -2.75 -10.12 12.69
C SER A 32 -2.68 -9.18 13.90
N ARG A 33 -2.99 -9.67 15.12
CA ARG A 33 -2.86 -8.91 16.39
C ARG A 33 -1.43 -8.46 16.64
N ARG A 34 -0.46 -9.38 16.48
CA ARG A 34 0.96 -9.08 16.65
C ARG A 34 1.42 -8.00 15.66
N ALA A 35 1.04 -8.11 14.41
CA ALA A 35 1.39 -7.13 13.37
C ALA A 35 0.75 -5.76 13.63
N ALA A 36 -0.51 -5.73 14.03
CA ALA A 36 -1.18 -4.49 14.41
C ALA A 36 -0.47 -3.80 15.57
N GLY A 37 -0.16 -4.54 16.65
CA GLY A 37 0.56 -3.99 17.80
C GLY A 37 1.98 -3.51 17.47
N GLU A 38 2.68 -4.17 16.54
CA GLU A 38 4.03 -3.76 16.13
C GLU A 38 4.04 -2.51 15.23
N GLY A 39 2.96 -2.25 14.48
CA GLY A 39 2.90 -1.12 13.55
C GLY A 39 2.15 0.11 14.07
N MET A 40 1.35 0.00 15.13
CA MET A 40 0.72 1.17 15.76
C MET A 40 1.77 2.12 16.31
N VAL A 41 1.58 3.44 16.09
CA VAL A 41 2.57 4.46 16.40
C VAL A 41 2.13 5.30 17.59
N LEU A 42 2.95 5.33 18.63
CA LEU A 42 2.76 6.23 19.77
C LEU A 42 3.33 7.61 19.41
N LEU A 43 2.46 8.61 19.24
CA LEU A 43 2.83 9.97 18.82
C LEU A 43 3.09 10.91 19.99
N LYS A 44 2.45 10.69 21.13
CA LYS A 44 2.59 11.49 22.35
C LYS A 44 2.45 10.60 23.57
N ASN A 45 3.28 10.82 24.61
CA ASN A 45 3.14 10.16 25.92
C ASN A 45 3.74 11.03 27.03
N GLU A 46 3.00 12.04 27.43
CA GLU A 46 3.43 12.99 28.47
C GLU A 46 3.09 12.48 29.86
N GLY A 47 3.94 12.78 30.83
CA GLY A 47 3.74 12.38 32.23
C GLY A 47 3.69 10.88 32.48
N ALA A 48 4.21 10.04 31.53
CA ALA A 48 4.05 8.58 31.54
C ALA A 48 2.58 8.17 31.70
N THR A 49 1.70 8.81 30.88
CA THR A 49 0.26 8.49 30.84
C THR A 49 0.05 7.02 30.47
N LEU A 50 0.84 6.50 29.55
CA LEU A 50 0.87 5.10 29.14
C LEU A 50 2.22 4.46 29.49
N PRO A 51 2.27 3.14 29.74
CA PRO A 51 1.15 2.21 29.85
C PRO A 51 0.31 2.42 31.10
N LEU A 52 -0.97 2.02 31.06
CA LEU A 52 -1.86 2.10 32.20
C LEU A 52 -1.37 1.21 33.35
N LYS A 53 -1.50 1.72 34.58
CA LYS A 53 -1.23 0.92 35.77
C LYS A 53 -2.32 -0.10 35.99
N ARG A 54 -1.94 -1.27 36.54
CA ARG A 54 -2.92 -2.29 36.90
C ARG A 54 -3.98 -1.73 37.86
N GLY A 55 -5.24 -2.01 37.56
CA GLY A 55 -6.37 -1.54 38.36
C GLY A 55 -6.90 -0.16 37.95
N THR A 56 -6.33 0.49 36.92
CA THR A 56 -6.84 1.74 36.38
C THR A 56 -8.29 1.58 35.88
N ARG A 57 -9.16 2.51 36.25
CA ARG A 57 -10.52 2.57 35.75
C ARG A 57 -10.55 3.41 34.49
N VAL A 58 -11.06 2.86 33.39
CA VAL A 58 -11.08 3.51 32.07
C VAL A 58 -12.52 3.85 31.63
N ALA A 59 -12.71 5.03 31.05
CA ALA A 59 -13.94 5.39 30.33
C ALA A 59 -13.64 5.55 28.84
N LEU A 60 -14.44 4.90 27.99
CA LEU A 60 -14.24 4.85 26.55
C LEU A 60 -15.22 5.78 25.85
N PHE A 61 -14.70 6.64 24.98
CA PHE A 61 -15.42 7.66 24.24
C PHE A 61 -15.16 7.57 22.73
N GLY A 62 -16.02 8.18 21.95
CA GLY A 62 -15.99 8.13 20.49
C GLY A 62 -16.71 6.90 19.93
N LYS A 63 -17.48 7.12 18.84
CA LYS A 63 -18.23 6.02 18.20
C LYS A 63 -17.34 4.85 17.78
N ALA A 64 -16.12 5.14 17.40
CA ALA A 64 -15.13 4.13 16.98
C ALA A 64 -14.71 3.17 18.10
N THR A 65 -15.05 3.47 19.36
CA THR A 65 -14.94 2.51 20.46
C THR A 65 -15.69 1.21 20.16
N VAL A 66 -16.83 1.30 19.47
CA VAL A 66 -17.68 0.14 19.11
C VAL A 66 -17.85 -0.05 17.60
N GLU A 67 -17.73 1.01 16.80
CA GLU A 67 -17.73 0.97 15.33
C GLU A 67 -16.28 1.10 14.81
N TYR A 68 -15.49 0.08 15.05
CA TYR A 68 -14.07 0.03 14.63
C TYR A 68 -13.95 -0.24 13.13
N ILE A 69 -13.10 0.54 12.45
CA ILE A 69 -12.81 0.37 11.03
C ILE A 69 -11.59 -0.53 10.88
N LYS A 70 -11.83 -1.81 10.54
CA LYS A 70 -10.78 -2.83 10.41
C LYS A 70 -9.88 -2.66 9.19
N GLY A 71 -10.43 -2.09 8.11
CA GLY A 71 -9.77 -1.91 6.81
C GLY A 71 -10.56 -0.98 5.91
N GLY A 72 -10.02 -0.63 4.75
CA GLY A 72 -10.71 0.19 3.76
C GLY A 72 -11.75 -0.58 2.96
N GLY A 73 -12.62 0.16 2.25
CA GLY A 73 -13.68 -0.40 1.41
C GLY A 73 -13.21 -0.74 -0.01
N GLY A 74 -14.10 -1.34 -0.80
CA GLY A 74 -13.80 -1.79 -2.16
C GLY A 74 -13.04 -3.11 -2.18
N SER A 75 -11.97 -3.20 -2.97
CA SER A 75 -11.12 -4.39 -3.06
C SER A 75 -10.45 -4.75 -1.73
N GLY A 76 -10.26 -3.77 -0.84
CA GLY A 76 -9.69 -3.95 0.50
C GLY A 76 -10.66 -4.47 1.56
N ASP A 77 -11.97 -4.59 1.28
CA ASP A 77 -12.93 -5.06 2.28
C ASP A 77 -12.94 -6.59 2.37
N VAL A 78 -12.51 -7.10 3.52
CA VAL A 78 -12.36 -8.53 3.81
C VAL A 78 -13.55 -9.03 4.64
N PHE A 79 -14.18 -10.12 4.20
CA PHE A 79 -15.20 -10.82 4.99
C PHE A 79 -14.51 -11.69 6.04
N CYS A 80 -14.55 -11.28 7.31
CA CYS A 80 -14.00 -12.02 8.45
C CYS A 80 -15.08 -12.48 9.42
N ALA A 81 -14.77 -13.46 10.25
CA ALA A 81 -15.73 -14.06 11.19
C ALA A 81 -16.16 -13.08 12.29
N TYR A 82 -15.26 -12.16 12.67
CA TYR A 82 -15.49 -11.14 13.69
C TYR A 82 -14.52 -9.98 13.47
N THR A 83 -14.74 -8.89 14.17
CA THR A 83 -13.79 -7.80 14.33
C THR A 83 -13.83 -7.37 15.79
N HIS A 84 -12.71 -7.48 16.49
CA HIS A 84 -12.61 -6.94 17.84
C HIS A 84 -12.44 -5.42 17.76
N ASN A 85 -13.42 -4.70 18.32
CA ASN A 85 -13.36 -3.25 18.47
C ASN A 85 -12.59 -2.86 19.75
N ILE A 86 -12.44 -1.56 20.00
CA ILE A 86 -11.71 -1.05 21.18
C ILE A 86 -12.37 -1.53 22.47
N TYR A 87 -13.71 -1.51 22.57
CA TYR A 87 -14.41 -1.99 23.76
C TYR A 87 -14.16 -3.49 24.01
N ASP A 88 -14.15 -4.31 22.97
CA ASP A 88 -13.88 -5.75 23.09
C ASP A 88 -12.44 -5.98 23.60
N GLY A 89 -11.47 -5.21 23.10
CA GLY A 89 -10.09 -5.25 23.60
C GLY A 89 -9.99 -4.89 25.07
N PHE A 90 -10.63 -3.82 25.51
CA PHE A 90 -10.63 -3.42 26.93
C PHE A 90 -11.42 -4.38 27.82
N LYS A 91 -12.46 -5.01 27.32
CA LYS A 91 -13.17 -6.07 28.04
C LYS A 91 -12.26 -7.27 28.30
N LEU A 92 -11.45 -7.69 27.32
CA LEU A 92 -10.45 -8.73 27.56
C LEU A 92 -9.45 -8.31 28.63
N LYS A 93 -9.01 -7.04 28.66
CA LYS A 93 -8.12 -6.53 29.72
C LYS A 93 -8.79 -6.45 31.09
N GLU A 94 -10.11 -6.22 31.14
CA GLU A 94 -10.90 -6.30 32.37
C GLU A 94 -10.97 -7.76 32.88
N ASP A 95 -11.21 -8.72 32.01
CA ASP A 95 -11.27 -10.15 32.34
C ASP A 95 -9.87 -10.66 32.81
N GLU A 96 -8.76 -10.09 32.30
CA GLU A 96 -7.38 -10.32 32.78
C GLU A 96 -7.07 -9.60 34.11
N GLY A 97 -7.99 -8.79 34.64
CA GLY A 97 -7.84 -8.02 35.87
C GLY A 97 -6.79 -6.90 35.77
N LYS A 98 -6.54 -6.37 34.59
CA LYS A 98 -5.60 -5.26 34.35
C LYS A 98 -6.22 -3.90 34.53
N VAL A 99 -7.44 -3.72 34.05
CA VAL A 99 -8.23 -2.48 34.13
C VAL A 99 -9.65 -2.80 34.58
N SER A 100 -10.44 -1.77 34.85
CA SER A 100 -11.90 -1.88 34.92
C SER A 100 -12.55 -0.87 33.99
N VAL A 101 -13.59 -1.26 33.28
CA VAL A 101 -14.23 -0.46 32.25
C VAL A 101 -15.51 0.18 32.78
N PHE A 102 -15.62 1.49 32.71
CA PHE A 102 -16.89 2.19 32.93
C PHE A 102 -17.80 1.94 31.73
N LYS A 103 -18.72 0.99 31.88
CA LYS A 103 -19.54 0.44 30.78
C LYS A 103 -20.58 1.41 30.19
N PRO A 104 -21.19 2.35 30.97
CA PRO A 104 -22.28 3.18 30.43
C PRO A 104 -21.92 4.01 29.19
N THR A 105 -20.68 4.48 29.06
CA THR A 105 -20.23 5.20 27.83
C THR A 105 -20.23 4.30 26.61
N ALA A 106 -19.70 3.07 26.72
CA ALA A 106 -19.71 2.10 25.63
C ALA A 106 -21.12 1.62 25.28
N GLU A 107 -21.99 1.47 26.28
CA GLU A 107 -23.42 1.11 26.08
C GLU A 107 -24.15 2.23 25.34
N PHE A 108 -23.91 3.49 25.69
CA PHE A 108 -24.42 4.63 24.94
C PHE A 108 -24.03 4.56 23.45
N TYR A 109 -22.77 4.34 23.15
CA TYR A 109 -22.32 4.23 21.76
C TYR A 109 -22.88 3.01 21.04
N LYS A 110 -23.02 1.86 21.71
CA LYS A 110 -23.67 0.67 21.12
C LYS A 110 -25.11 0.95 20.69
N GLU A 111 -25.88 1.60 21.57
CA GLU A 111 -27.28 1.93 21.23
C GLU A 111 -27.34 3.03 20.16
N TYR A 112 -26.47 4.06 20.26
CA TYR A 112 -26.38 5.11 19.25
C TYR A 112 -26.06 4.55 17.86
N VAL A 113 -25.01 3.73 17.72
CA VAL A 113 -24.61 3.13 16.44
C VAL A 113 -25.72 2.24 15.88
N LYS A 114 -26.36 1.45 16.71
CA LYS A 114 -27.50 0.62 16.32
C LYS A 114 -28.69 1.45 15.80
N GLU A 115 -29.05 2.55 16.47
CA GLU A 115 -30.16 3.42 16.04
C GLU A 115 -29.79 4.27 14.82
N ALA A 116 -28.56 4.84 14.78
CA ALA A 116 -28.08 5.59 13.65
C ALA A 116 -27.88 4.69 12.42
N GLY A 117 -27.43 3.46 12.63
CA GLY A 117 -27.26 2.45 11.57
C GLY A 117 -28.55 2.13 10.80
N LYS A 118 -29.73 2.32 11.40
CA LYS A 118 -31.02 2.19 10.69
C LYS A 118 -31.23 3.23 9.59
N ARG A 119 -30.45 4.31 9.58
CA ARG A 119 -30.49 5.37 8.57
C ARG A 119 -29.49 5.14 7.44
N ILE A 120 -28.58 4.18 7.58
CA ILE A 120 -27.64 3.80 6.52
C ILE A 120 -28.44 3.29 5.32
N PRO A 121 -28.13 3.75 4.10
CA PRO A 121 -28.85 3.31 2.91
C PRO A 121 -28.78 1.80 2.73
N THR A 122 -29.91 1.22 2.39
CA THR A 122 -29.97 -0.22 2.07
C THR A 122 -29.21 -0.50 0.76
N ARG A 123 -28.75 -1.75 0.59
CA ARG A 123 -28.09 -2.18 -0.65
C ARG A 123 -28.88 -1.80 -1.91
N ALA A 124 -30.19 -1.98 -1.93
CA ALA A 124 -31.04 -1.61 -3.07
C ALA A 124 -31.09 -0.08 -3.34
N GLN A 125 -30.96 0.75 -2.30
CA GLN A 125 -30.83 2.20 -2.46
C GLN A 125 -29.46 2.58 -3.02
N ILE A 126 -28.40 1.95 -2.53
CA ILE A 126 -27.03 2.15 -3.03
C ILE A 126 -26.94 1.70 -4.49
N GLU A 127 -27.48 0.55 -4.87
CA GLU A 127 -27.51 0.06 -6.25
C GLU A 127 -28.19 1.08 -7.20
N LYS A 128 -29.31 1.68 -6.80
CA LYS A 128 -29.95 2.74 -7.59
C LYS A 128 -29.12 4.01 -7.73
N ILE A 129 -28.33 4.37 -6.71
CA ILE A 129 -27.39 5.50 -6.81
C ILE A 129 -26.29 5.14 -7.81
N TRP A 130 -25.74 3.93 -7.74
CA TRP A 130 -24.73 3.47 -8.68
C TRP A 130 -25.22 3.40 -10.12
N ASP A 131 -26.47 2.93 -10.37
CA ASP A 131 -27.07 2.95 -11.72
C ASP A 131 -27.08 4.37 -12.29
N ARG A 132 -27.48 5.36 -11.46
CA ARG A 132 -27.45 6.78 -11.84
C ARG A 132 -26.04 7.27 -12.10
N VAL A 133 -25.12 7.02 -11.18
CA VAL A 133 -23.73 7.48 -11.25
C VAL A 133 -23.01 6.89 -12.46
N ASN A 134 -23.22 5.61 -12.76
CA ASN A 134 -22.60 4.94 -13.90
C ASN A 134 -23.08 5.49 -15.25
N ALA A 135 -24.32 6.01 -15.31
CA ALA A 135 -24.86 6.67 -16.50
C ALA A 135 -24.34 8.10 -16.73
N MET A 136 -23.66 8.70 -15.74
CA MET A 136 -23.12 10.06 -15.81
C MET A 136 -21.68 10.04 -16.36
N SER A 137 -21.37 10.98 -17.28
CA SER A 137 -19.98 11.35 -17.54
C SER A 137 -19.35 11.93 -16.28
N PHE A 138 -18.02 11.79 -16.15
CA PHE A 138 -17.35 12.34 -14.97
C PHE A 138 -17.53 13.86 -14.90
N CYS A 139 -17.88 14.35 -13.71
CA CYS A 139 -17.96 15.75 -13.35
C CYS A 139 -17.90 15.87 -11.82
N LYS A 140 -17.72 17.08 -11.31
CA LYS A 140 -17.67 17.32 -9.86
C LYS A 140 -18.92 16.82 -9.13
N GLU A 141 -20.12 16.98 -9.72
CA GLU A 141 -21.38 16.49 -9.14
C GLU A 141 -21.36 14.95 -8.99
N LYS A 142 -20.83 14.23 -9.99
CA LYS A 142 -20.67 12.76 -9.91
C LYS A 142 -19.75 12.38 -8.78
N ASP A 143 -18.62 13.05 -8.63
CA ASP A 143 -17.64 12.82 -7.56
C ASP A 143 -18.26 13.09 -6.18
N ASP A 144 -19.00 14.21 -6.03
CA ASP A 144 -19.69 14.53 -4.77
C ASP A 144 -20.76 13.48 -4.41
N ILE A 145 -21.54 12.99 -5.40
CA ILE A 145 -22.53 11.92 -5.15
C ILE A 145 -21.85 10.63 -4.70
N ILE A 146 -20.74 10.26 -5.31
CA ILE A 146 -19.96 9.08 -4.92
C ILE A 146 -19.47 9.24 -3.47
N TYR A 147 -18.84 10.37 -3.16
CA TYR A 147 -18.35 10.66 -1.81
C TYR A 147 -19.47 10.62 -0.78
N ASP A 148 -20.58 11.32 -1.01
CA ASP A 148 -21.72 11.36 -0.09
C ASP A 148 -22.33 9.98 0.10
N THR A 149 -22.34 9.14 -0.93
CA THR A 149 -22.82 7.75 -0.84
C THR A 149 -21.93 6.94 0.10
N PHE A 150 -20.60 7.00 -0.06
CA PHE A 150 -19.68 6.32 0.85
C PHE A 150 -19.76 6.88 2.27
N ALA A 151 -19.80 8.19 2.45
CA ALA A 151 -19.94 8.84 3.75
C ALA A 151 -21.24 8.41 4.47
N SER A 152 -22.35 8.26 3.73
CA SER A 152 -23.65 7.85 4.28
C SER A 152 -23.67 6.39 4.78
N MET A 153 -22.70 5.57 4.41
CA MET A 153 -22.57 4.19 4.90
C MET A 153 -21.92 4.11 6.30
N HIS A 154 -21.49 5.24 6.85
CA HIS A 154 -20.86 5.32 8.17
C HIS A 154 -21.66 6.24 9.09
N VAL A 155 -21.66 5.87 10.38
CA VAL A 155 -22.32 6.67 11.41
C VAL A 155 -21.42 7.87 11.76
N ALA A 156 -22.01 9.08 11.86
CA ALA A 156 -21.31 10.26 12.35
C ALA A 156 -21.04 10.17 13.87
N GLU A 157 -20.15 11.00 14.41
CA GLU A 157 -19.91 11.05 15.85
C GLU A 157 -21.16 11.53 16.61
N ALA A 158 -21.37 10.98 17.82
CA ALA A 158 -22.52 11.28 18.68
C ALA A 158 -22.28 12.48 19.58
N HIS A 159 -23.31 13.24 19.82
CA HIS A 159 -23.31 14.20 20.95
C HIS A 159 -23.61 13.44 22.25
N MET A 160 -22.56 13.14 23.03
CA MET A 160 -22.72 12.50 24.33
C MET A 160 -23.28 13.47 25.36
N PRO A 161 -24.28 13.09 26.22
CA PRO A 161 -24.80 13.93 27.29
C PRO A 161 -23.73 14.33 28.30
N ASP A 162 -23.77 15.58 28.79
CA ASP A 162 -22.81 16.09 29.79
C ASP A 162 -22.92 15.33 31.12
N GLU A 163 -24.11 14.90 31.48
CA GLU A 163 -24.35 14.09 32.68
C GLU A 163 -23.60 12.77 32.62
N LEU A 164 -23.54 12.12 31.45
CA LEU A 164 -22.81 10.87 31.27
C LEU A 164 -21.29 11.06 31.30
N ILE A 165 -20.80 12.19 30.76
CA ILE A 165 -19.37 12.55 30.86
C ILE A 165 -19.00 12.80 32.33
N ALA A 166 -19.83 13.54 33.08
CA ALA A 166 -19.62 13.79 34.50
C ALA A 166 -19.67 12.51 35.34
N GLU A 167 -20.63 11.61 35.06
CA GLU A 167 -20.70 10.28 35.70
C GLU A 167 -19.45 9.45 35.41
N ALA A 168 -18.99 9.44 34.15
CA ALA A 168 -17.76 8.75 33.78
C ALA A 168 -16.55 9.30 34.51
N ALA A 169 -16.40 10.61 34.63
CA ALA A 169 -15.30 11.24 35.35
C ALA A 169 -15.31 10.97 36.86
N ALA A 170 -16.47 10.75 37.46
CA ALA A 170 -16.59 10.35 38.87
C ALA A 170 -16.22 8.88 39.09
N ASN A 171 -16.28 8.03 38.07
CA ASN A 171 -16.11 6.58 38.19
C ASN A 171 -14.90 6.01 37.44
N ALA A 172 -14.17 6.82 36.64
CA ALA A 172 -13.00 6.40 35.92
C ALA A 172 -11.81 7.37 36.15
N ASP A 173 -10.61 6.87 36.01
CA ASP A 173 -9.36 7.60 36.27
C ASP A 173 -8.81 8.26 35.01
N ILE A 174 -9.16 7.71 33.83
CA ILE A 174 -8.67 8.14 32.52
C ILE A 174 -9.74 7.99 31.44
N ALA A 175 -9.76 8.91 30.50
CA ALA A 175 -10.58 8.84 29.29
C ALA A 175 -9.77 8.35 28.10
N ILE A 176 -10.39 7.52 27.25
CA ILE A 176 -9.84 7.09 25.96
C ILE A 176 -10.84 7.45 24.89
N ILE A 177 -10.46 8.36 23.98
CA ILE A 177 -11.31 8.82 22.87
C ILE A 177 -10.80 8.18 21.58
N THR A 178 -11.64 7.40 20.90
CA THR A 178 -11.29 6.79 19.61
C THR A 178 -11.98 7.53 18.48
N LEU A 179 -11.20 8.07 17.55
CA LEU A 179 -11.64 8.77 16.34
C LEU A 179 -11.38 7.89 15.12
N SER A 180 -12.36 7.76 14.22
CA SER A 180 -12.18 6.94 13.02
C SER A 180 -12.45 7.69 11.73
N ARG A 181 -11.76 7.26 10.67
CA ARG A 181 -11.97 7.72 9.30
C ARG A 181 -12.03 6.53 8.34
N PHE A 182 -13.03 6.60 7.47
CA PHE A 182 -13.19 5.62 6.41
C PHE A 182 -12.37 6.03 5.17
N SER A 183 -11.88 5.05 4.42
CA SER A 183 -11.21 5.20 3.13
C SER A 183 -11.64 4.06 2.22
N ALA A 184 -11.77 4.29 0.93
CA ALA A 184 -12.19 3.24 0.01
C ALA A 184 -11.63 3.43 -1.39
N GLU A 185 -11.61 2.34 -2.13
CA GLU A 185 -11.46 2.35 -3.57
C GLU A 185 -12.63 3.06 -4.25
N GLY A 186 -12.34 3.83 -5.29
CA GLY A 186 -13.32 4.55 -6.10
C GLY A 186 -13.76 5.91 -5.55
N VAL A 187 -13.20 6.35 -4.43
CA VAL A 187 -13.53 7.65 -3.82
C VAL A 187 -12.33 8.24 -3.10
N ASP A 188 -12.01 9.50 -3.36
CA ASP A 188 -11.03 10.24 -2.58
C ASP A 188 -11.64 10.85 -1.33
N ARG A 189 -10.82 11.00 -0.29
CA ARG A 189 -11.15 11.74 0.93
C ARG A 189 -11.20 13.24 0.63
N LYS A 190 -11.78 14.02 1.56
CA LYS A 190 -11.92 15.47 1.41
C LYS A 190 -11.27 16.22 2.58
N ALA A 191 -10.69 17.39 2.31
CA ALA A 191 -10.18 18.29 3.34
C ALA A 191 -11.32 19.07 4.02
N ILE A 192 -12.27 18.36 4.64
CA ILE A 192 -13.45 18.92 5.29
C ILE A 192 -13.62 18.38 6.71
N PRO A 193 -14.44 19.06 7.59
CA PRO A 193 -14.80 18.54 8.89
C PRO A 193 -15.47 17.15 8.81
N GLY A 194 -15.00 16.24 9.65
CA GLY A 194 -15.49 14.85 9.71
C GLY A 194 -14.74 13.88 8.79
N ASP A 195 -13.84 14.39 7.93
CA ASP A 195 -12.94 13.55 7.12
C ASP A 195 -11.46 13.87 7.44
N TYR A 196 -10.77 14.73 6.69
CA TYR A 196 -9.39 15.08 7.05
C TYR A 196 -9.32 15.84 8.37
N TYR A 197 -10.20 16.82 8.55
CA TYR A 197 -10.33 17.60 9.79
C TYR A 197 -11.37 16.99 10.74
N LEU A 198 -11.23 17.32 12.02
CA LEU A 198 -12.24 16.95 13.02
C LEU A 198 -13.57 17.67 12.75
N SER A 199 -14.68 16.96 12.93
CA SER A 199 -16.01 17.56 12.96
C SER A 199 -16.22 18.40 14.22
N ASP A 200 -17.20 19.29 14.20
CA ASP A 200 -17.54 20.10 15.38
C ASP A 200 -17.99 19.25 16.57
N THR A 201 -18.65 18.10 16.29
CA THR A 201 -19.07 17.15 17.33
C THR A 201 -17.87 16.46 17.97
N GLU A 202 -16.86 16.09 17.20
CA GLU A 202 -15.61 15.49 17.71
C GLU A 202 -14.81 16.51 18.54
N LYS A 203 -14.67 17.74 18.05
CA LYS A 203 -14.03 18.83 18.81
C LYS A 203 -14.75 19.08 20.14
N SER A 204 -16.09 19.20 20.12
CA SER A 204 -16.88 19.34 21.31
C SER A 204 -16.75 18.17 22.29
N LEU A 205 -16.64 16.93 21.78
CA LEU A 205 -16.40 15.75 22.62
C LEU A 205 -15.02 15.85 23.30
N ILE A 206 -13.97 16.15 22.55
CA ILE A 206 -12.60 16.31 23.08
C ILE A 206 -12.57 17.39 24.15
N ASP A 207 -13.13 18.57 23.88
CA ASP A 207 -13.13 19.70 24.81
C ASP A 207 -13.81 19.35 26.13
N ARG A 208 -15.02 18.77 26.08
CA ARG A 208 -15.78 18.41 27.28
C ARG A 208 -15.14 17.28 28.07
N VAL A 209 -14.61 16.26 27.39
CA VAL A 209 -13.93 15.14 28.05
C VAL A 209 -12.61 15.61 28.67
N THR A 210 -11.79 16.41 27.99
CA THR A 210 -10.53 16.91 28.53
C THR A 210 -10.73 17.92 29.67
N VAL A 211 -11.89 18.58 29.77
CA VAL A 211 -12.25 19.38 30.94
C VAL A 211 -12.60 18.48 32.14
N ALA A 212 -13.28 17.37 31.90
CA ALA A 212 -13.75 16.48 32.95
C ALA A 212 -12.67 15.52 33.48
N PHE A 213 -11.71 15.13 32.62
CA PHE A 213 -10.64 14.18 32.95
C PHE A 213 -9.27 14.87 33.04
N PRO A 214 -8.43 14.53 34.05
CA PRO A 214 -7.08 15.10 34.19
C PRO A 214 -6.13 14.60 33.09
N ASN A 215 -6.37 13.38 32.56
CA ASN A 215 -5.62 12.76 31.50
C ASN A 215 -6.56 12.10 30.49
N THR A 216 -6.28 12.33 29.22
CA THR A 216 -7.03 11.73 28.11
C THR A 216 -6.07 11.10 27.11
N VAL A 217 -6.44 9.95 26.57
CA VAL A 217 -5.75 9.27 25.46
C VAL A 217 -6.58 9.43 24.21
N ILE A 218 -5.94 9.83 23.11
CA ILE A 218 -6.55 9.84 21.78
C ILE A 218 -6.05 8.63 20.98
N VAL A 219 -6.95 7.89 20.36
CA VAL A 219 -6.66 6.81 19.42
C VAL A 219 -7.22 7.17 18.05
N LEU A 220 -6.37 7.13 17.03
CA LEU A 220 -6.73 7.40 15.64
C LEU A 220 -6.88 6.08 14.88
N ASN A 221 -8.08 5.76 14.44
CA ASN A 221 -8.39 4.61 13.60
C ASN A 221 -8.73 5.09 12.18
N SER A 222 -7.71 5.22 11.34
CA SER A 222 -7.81 5.77 9.98
C SER A 222 -6.90 5.03 9.01
N GLY A 223 -7.28 4.94 7.74
CA GLY A 223 -6.47 4.33 6.69
C GLY A 223 -5.42 5.27 6.08
N ALA A 224 -5.46 6.57 6.41
CA ALA A 224 -4.51 7.56 5.93
C ALA A 224 -4.37 8.69 6.97
N VAL A 225 -3.39 9.56 6.76
CA VAL A 225 -3.13 10.71 7.63
C VAL A 225 -4.38 11.57 7.82
N VAL A 226 -4.59 12.04 9.04
CA VAL A 226 -5.65 12.98 9.45
C VAL A 226 -5.04 14.15 10.21
N ASP A 227 -5.77 15.26 10.30
CA ASP A 227 -5.36 16.40 11.10
C ASP A 227 -5.26 16.03 12.58
N CYS A 228 -4.08 16.26 13.16
CA CYS A 228 -3.80 16.00 14.57
C CYS A 228 -3.67 17.30 15.40
N GLU A 229 -3.66 18.45 14.75
CA GLU A 229 -3.26 19.72 15.37
C GLU A 229 -4.17 20.10 16.52
N TYR A 230 -5.49 19.88 16.38
CA TYR A 230 -6.47 20.28 17.39
C TYR A 230 -6.21 19.71 18.78
N PHE A 231 -5.69 18.50 18.87
CA PHE A 231 -5.47 17.80 20.15
C PHE A 231 -4.00 17.55 20.48
N ALA A 232 -3.09 17.71 19.51
CA ALA A 232 -1.67 17.42 19.73
C ALA A 232 -1.04 18.31 20.80
N GLU A 233 -1.39 19.59 20.83
CA GLU A 233 -0.87 20.57 21.81
C GLU A 233 -1.72 20.69 23.09
N ASN A 234 -2.86 19.99 23.15
CA ASN A 234 -3.70 20.01 24.33
C ASN A 234 -2.98 19.30 25.51
N GLU A 235 -2.66 20.05 26.58
CA GLU A 235 -1.95 19.53 27.77
C GLU A 235 -2.75 18.46 28.52
N LYS A 236 -4.07 18.38 28.34
CA LYS A 236 -4.93 17.35 28.92
C LYS A 236 -4.94 16.06 28.13
N VAL A 237 -4.43 16.08 26.88
CA VAL A 237 -4.19 14.89 26.08
C VAL A 237 -2.80 14.35 26.43
N GLY A 238 -2.74 13.40 27.35
CA GLY A 238 -1.49 12.83 27.84
C GLY A 238 -0.84 11.85 26.86
N ALA A 239 -1.63 11.18 26.00
CA ALA A 239 -1.10 10.28 25.00
C ALA A 239 -1.92 10.27 23.70
N ILE A 240 -1.23 10.02 22.57
CA ILE A 240 -1.83 9.88 21.25
C ILE A 240 -1.26 8.64 20.59
N ILE A 241 -2.16 7.76 20.11
CA ILE A 241 -1.80 6.56 19.36
C ILE A 241 -2.40 6.66 17.96
N PHE A 242 -1.57 6.53 16.92
CA PHE A 242 -2.06 6.30 15.57
C PHE A 242 -2.20 4.78 15.36
N GLY A 243 -3.43 4.28 15.51
CA GLY A 243 -3.75 2.86 15.44
C GLY A 243 -4.00 2.37 14.00
N TRP A 244 -4.07 3.27 13.02
CA TRP A 244 -4.37 2.98 11.63
C TRP A 244 -5.63 2.10 11.48
N GLN A 245 -5.67 1.19 10.49
CA GLN A 245 -6.70 0.16 10.33
C GLN A 245 -6.06 -1.19 10.66
N GLY A 246 -6.29 -1.68 11.86
CA GLY A 246 -5.54 -2.79 12.47
C GLY A 246 -6.04 -4.20 12.14
N GLY A 247 -6.89 -4.37 11.11
CA GLY A 247 -7.44 -5.68 10.77
C GLY A 247 -8.47 -6.17 11.80
N LEU A 248 -8.69 -7.48 11.81
CA LEU A 248 -9.74 -8.08 12.67
C LEU A 248 -9.43 -7.95 14.17
N GLU A 249 -8.15 -7.81 14.55
CA GLU A 249 -7.68 -7.73 15.94
C GLU A 249 -7.20 -6.32 16.33
N GLY A 250 -7.50 -5.31 15.54
CA GLY A 250 -7.00 -3.95 15.78
C GLY A 250 -7.42 -3.36 17.13
N GLY A 251 -8.63 -3.66 17.60
CA GLY A 251 -9.10 -3.20 18.92
C GLY A 251 -8.36 -3.87 20.08
N THR A 252 -8.10 -5.17 19.99
CA THR A 252 -7.31 -5.92 20.99
C THR A 252 -5.86 -5.47 21.02
N ALA A 253 -5.24 -5.28 19.86
CA ALA A 253 -3.87 -4.77 19.74
C ALA A 253 -3.73 -3.35 20.34
N THR A 254 -4.73 -2.48 20.13
CA THR A 254 -4.78 -1.15 20.76
C THR A 254 -4.81 -1.26 22.29
N ALA A 255 -5.66 -2.15 22.83
CA ALA A 255 -5.73 -2.37 24.27
C ALA A 255 -4.44 -2.96 24.84
N ASP A 256 -3.74 -3.84 24.08
CA ASP A 256 -2.43 -4.37 24.45
C ASP A 256 -1.38 -3.27 24.65
N ILE A 257 -1.33 -2.33 23.69
CA ILE A 257 -0.43 -1.17 23.78
C ILE A 257 -0.79 -0.33 25.00
N ILE A 258 -2.05 0.07 25.12
CA ILE A 258 -2.49 0.98 26.19
C ILE A 258 -2.24 0.37 27.57
N CYS A 259 -2.43 -0.95 27.73
CA CYS A 259 -2.20 -1.67 28.98
C CYS A 259 -0.75 -2.13 29.19
N GLY A 260 0.12 -1.95 28.19
CA GLY A 260 1.55 -2.27 28.31
C GLY A 260 1.90 -3.75 28.09
N ASP A 261 1.02 -4.54 27.51
CA ASP A 261 1.33 -5.91 27.08
C ASP A 261 2.25 -5.92 25.88
N VAL A 262 2.10 -4.89 25.03
CA VAL A 262 2.96 -4.60 23.90
C VAL A 262 3.58 -3.22 24.09
N ASN A 263 4.90 -3.13 24.01
CA ASN A 263 5.59 -1.86 23.97
C ASN A 263 5.55 -1.34 22.51
N PRO A 264 5.00 -0.11 22.25
CA PRO A 264 4.95 0.44 20.91
C PRO A 264 6.36 0.53 20.29
N SER A 265 6.47 0.09 19.07
CA SER A 265 7.71 0.11 18.27
C SER A 265 7.46 0.51 16.82
N GLY A 266 6.24 0.92 16.51
CA GLY A 266 5.86 1.47 15.21
C GLY A 266 6.52 2.83 14.97
N ARG A 267 6.88 3.09 13.72
CA ARG A 267 7.44 4.36 13.23
C ARG A 267 6.62 4.82 12.04
N LEU A 268 6.35 6.12 11.95
CA LEU A 268 5.55 6.66 10.85
C LEU A 268 6.18 6.35 9.49
N ALA A 269 5.37 5.88 8.57
CA ALA A 269 5.71 5.69 7.17
C ALA A 269 5.40 6.94 6.31
N ASP A 270 4.83 7.98 6.93
CA ASP A 270 4.41 9.23 6.33
C ASP A 270 4.72 10.41 7.24
N THR A 271 4.96 11.58 6.64
CA THR A 271 5.06 12.84 7.36
C THR A 271 3.67 13.37 7.69
N ILE A 272 3.43 13.78 8.93
CA ILE A 272 2.18 14.42 9.34
C ILE A 272 2.44 15.93 9.54
N PRO A 273 1.90 16.81 8.69
CA PRO A 273 2.05 18.25 8.83
C PRO A 273 1.02 18.85 9.80
N VAL A 274 1.18 20.13 10.13
CA VAL A 274 0.27 20.89 11.00
C VAL A 274 -1.07 21.22 10.34
N SER A 275 -1.18 21.11 9.01
CA SER A 275 -2.43 21.33 8.28
C SER A 275 -2.36 20.71 6.88
N TYR A 276 -3.52 20.50 6.25
CA TYR A 276 -3.58 20.01 4.86
C TYR A 276 -2.88 20.96 3.87
N ASP A 277 -3.02 22.27 4.06
CA ASP A 277 -2.41 23.28 3.19
C ASP A 277 -0.87 23.33 3.27
N ALA A 278 -0.27 22.58 4.19
CA ALA A 278 1.18 22.43 4.25
C ALA A 278 1.74 21.49 3.16
N TYR A 279 0.91 20.61 2.59
CA TYR A 279 1.30 19.80 1.44
C TYR A 279 1.42 20.68 0.21
N GLN A 280 2.54 20.57 -0.52
CA GLN A 280 2.81 21.37 -1.71
C GLN A 280 1.76 21.21 -2.82
N ASN A 281 1.12 20.04 -2.89
CA ASN A 281 0.12 19.67 -3.90
C ASN A 281 -1.34 19.77 -3.39
N ALA A 282 -1.56 20.40 -2.21
CA ALA A 282 -2.89 20.44 -1.58
C ALA A 282 -3.96 21.04 -2.49
N GLN A 283 -3.71 22.21 -3.08
CA GLN A 283 -4.68 22.89 -3.94
C GLN A 283 -4.87 22.20 -5.28
N GLU A 284 -3.81 21.66 -5.86
CA GLU A 284 -3.85 20.92 -7.12
C GLU A 284 -4.70 19.65 -6.96
N PHE A 285 -4.53 18.90 -5.86
CA PHE A 285 -5.32 17.72 -5.60
C PHE A 285 -6.82 18.02 -5.45
N LEU A 286 -7.20 19.13 -4.85
CA LEU A 286 -8.61 19.52 -4.68
C LEU A 286 -9.30 19.94 -5.98
N THR A 287 -8.57 20.33 -7.02
CA THR A 287 -9.11 20.95 -8.23
C THR A 287 -8.81 20.21 -9.52
N GLY A 288 -7.79 19.36 -9.56
CA GLY A 288 -7.26 18.71 -10.76
C GLY A 288 -7.98 17.41 -11.15
N PHE A 289 -9.27 17.41 -11.46
CA PHE A 289 -10.04 16.18 -11.77
C PHE A 289 -9.69 15.50 -13.09
N GLU A 290 -9.31 16.25 -14.12
CA GLU A 290 -8.93 15.69 -15.44
C GLU A 290 -7.46 15.25 -15.45
N HIS A 291 -6.65 15.86 -14.63
CA HIS A 291 -5.22 15.58 -14.52
C HIS A 291 -4.68 15.97 -13.17
N LEU A 292 -3.55 15.37 -12.81
CA LEU A 292 -2.70 15.78 -11.71
C LEU A 292 -1.33 16.19 -12.26
N ASP A 293 -0.92 17.42 -12.02
CA ASP A 293 0.41 17.91 -12.37
C ASP A 293 1.38 17.59 -11.21
N TYR A 294 2.25 16.61 -11.41
CA TYR A 294 3.26 16.20 -10.42
C TYR A 294 4.42 17.18 -10.42
N PHE A 295 4.09 18.48 -10.27
CA PHE A 295 5.08 19.55 -10.24
C PHE A 295 5.98 19.50 -9.00
N ASP A 296 5.57 18.81 -7.96
CA ASP A 296 6.37 18.49 -6.78
C ASP A 296 7.60 17.64 -7.10
N ASP A 297 7.63 17.01 -8.26
CA ASP A 297 8.75 16.24 -8.81
C ASP A 297 9.23 15.17 -7.80
N ILE A 298 10.49 15.18 -7.41
CA ILE A 298 11.07 14.26 -6.43
C ILE A 298 10.81 14.67 -4.99
N TYR A 299 10.22 15.86 -4.75
CA TYR A 299 9.99 16.40 -3.42
C TYR A 299 8.61 15.99 -2.90
N VAL A 300 8.46 14.71 -2.56
CA VAL A 300 7.26 14.11 -1.98
C VAL A 300 7.52 13.76 -0.52
N GLY A 301 6.53 13.99 0.36
CA GLY A 301 6.62 13.68 1.77
C GLY A 301 7.81 14.36 2.47
N TYR A 302 8.57 13.62 3.28
CA TYR A 302 9.73 14.19 3.99
C TYR A 302 10.77 14.78 3.05
N ARG A 303 10.89 14.30 1.79
CA ARG A 303 11.80 14.89 0.80
C ARG A 303 11.46 16.35 0.54
N TYR A 304 10.19 16.72 0.54
CA TYR A 304 9.74 18.11 0.49
C TYR A 304 9.99 18.83 1.81
N PHE A 305 9.47 18.29 2.89
CA PHE A 305 9.47 18.96 4.18
C PHE A 305 10.86 19.20 4.76
N GLU A 306 11.82 18.32 4.51
CA GLU A 306 13.19 18.49 5.00
C GLU A 306 14.08 19.28 4.03
N THR A 307 13.61 19.62 2.81
CA THR A 307 14.44 20.24 1.77
C THR A 307 14.05 21.67 1.48
N VAL A 308 12.76 21.92 1.21
CA VAL A 308 12.30 23.23 0.75
C VAL A 308 12.27 24.22 1.91
N PRO A 309 12.89 25.43 1.76
CA PRO A 309 12.93 26.42 2.83
C PRO A 309 11.55 26.75 3.40
N GLY A 310 11.43 26.72 4.73
CA GLY A 310 10.17 27.01 5.44
C GLY A 310 9.17 25.85 5.46
N ALA A 311 9.49 24.69 4.87
CA ALA A 311 8.60 23.53 4.92
C ALA A 311 8.76 22.74 6.23
N ALA A 312 9.96 22.70 6.79
CA ALA A 312 10.26 21.95 8.01
C ALA A 312 9.46 22.40 9.24
N GLU A 313 9.16 23.69 9.35
CA GLU A 313 8.35 24.26 10.45
C GLU A 313 6.87 23.86 10.36
N LYS A 314 6.43 23.34 9.23
CA LYS A 314 5.05 22.89 9.01
C LYS A 314 4.82 21.42 9.34
N VAL A 315 5.81 20.73 9.90
CA VAL A 315 5.72 19.31 10.26
C VAL A 315 5.36 19.15 11.72
N ARG A 316 4.27 18.43 12.00
CA ARG A 316 3.90 18.02 13.36
C ARG A 316 4.64 16.76 13.79
N TYR A 317 4.63 15.71 12.98
CA TYR A 317 5.36 14.47 13.22
C TYR A 317 6.13 14.09 11.97
N PRO A 318 7.48 14.00 12.06
CA PRO A 318 8.31 13.71 10.90
C PRO A 318 8.24 12.22 10.51
N PHE A 319 8.64 11.91 9.28
CA PHE A 319 8.84 10.55 8.80
C PHE A 319 9.78 9.75 9.72
N GLY A 320 9.45 8.50 9.99
CA GLY A 320 10.18 7.63 10.92
C GLY A 320 9.87 7.88 12.41
N PHE A 321 9.08 8.91 12.76
CA PHE A 321 8.79 9.23 14.15
C PHE A 321 7.91 8.19 14.82
N GLY A 322 8.21 7.90 16.09
CA GLY A 322 7.39 7.10 17.00
C GLY A 322 8.06 6.99 18.37
N LEU A 323 7.26 6.90 19.41
CA LEU A 323 7.72 6.76 20.80
C LEU A 323 7.65 5.32 21.27
N SER A 324 8.36 5.03 22.37
CA SER A 324 8.37 3.73 23.06
C SER A 324 8.18 3.94 24.56
N TYR A 325 7.82 2.88 25.29
CA TYR A 325 7.80 2.89 26.76
C TYR A 325 9.18 2.65 27.38
N THR A 326 10.21 2.46 26.53
CA THR A 326 11.59 2.31 26.93
C THR A 326 12.49 3.21 26.10
N ASP A 327 13.72 3.41 26.55
CA ASP A 327 14.70 4.25 25.87
C ASP A 327 15.81 3.40 25.26
N PHE A 328 16.33 3.83 24.12
CA PHE A 328 17.42 3.17 23.42
C PHE A 328 18.62 4.10 23.24
N GLU A 329 19.80 3.55 23.41
CA GLU A 329 21.06 4.22 23.13
C GLU A 329 21.70 3.63 21.88
N PHE A 330 22.12 4.52 20.96
CA PHE A 330 22.88 4.19 19.78
C PHE A 330 24.36 4.44 20.05
N SER A 331 25.22 3.44 19.85
CA SER A 331 26.63 3.55 20.15
C SER A 331 27.49 2.81 19.13
N GLY A 332 28.76 3.18 19.04
CA GLY A 332 29.73 2.52 18.18
C GLY A 332 29.40 2.65 16.69
N ALA A 333 28.71 3.73 16.30
CA ALA A 333 28.32 3.94 14.90
C ALA A 333 29.55 4.02 13.98
N PHE A 334 29.53 3.22 12.94
CA PHE A 334 30.54 3.12 11.89
C PHE A 334 29.90 3.33 10.53
N CYS A 335 30.63 3.94 9.60
CA CYS A 335 30.25 4.01 8.19
C CYS A 335 31.52 3.92 7.35
N GLY A 336 31.42 3.31 6.18
CA GLY A 336 32.53 3.16 5.24
C GLY A 336 32.05 2.60 3.91
N GLU A 337 32.99 2.32 3.02
CA GLU A 337 32.78 1.70 1.71
C GLU A 337 33.38 0.31 1.66
N SER A 338 32.67 -0.65 1.08
CA SER A 338 33.17 -1.98 0.76
C SER A 338 32.43 -2.54 -0.46
N ASP A 339 33.19 -3.04 -1.42
CA ASP A 339 32.68 -3.73 -2.61
C ASP A 339 31.59 -2.97 -3.38
N GLY A 340 31.78 -1.64 -3.56
CA GLY A 340 30.83 -0.78 -4.26
C GLY A 340 29.54 -0.46 -3.46
N LYS A 341 29.54 -0.75 -2.16
CA LYS A 341 28.45 -0.46 -1.23
C LYS A 341 28.89 0.51 -0.14
N ILE A 342 27.97 1.32 0.30
CA ILE A 342 28.08 1.98 1.60
C ILE A 342 27.63 0.97 2.65
N VAL A 343 28.47 0.78 3.66
CA VAL A 343 28.19 -0.09 4.81
C VAL A 343 28.19 0.75 6.07
N ALA A 344 27.17 0.53 6.91
CA ALA A 344 27.05 1.17 8.21
C ALA A 344 26.75 0.12 9.28
N ALA A 345 27.22 0.35 10.49
CA ALA A 345 26.89 -0.51 11.63
C ALA A 345 26.68 0.35 12.88
N VAL A 346 25.83 -0.13 13.77
CA VAL A 346 25.56 0.53 15.04
C VAL A 346 25.13 -0.51 16.08
N THR A 347 25.47 -0.28 17.34
CA THR A 347 24.94 -1.06 18.46
C THR A 347 23.80 -0.29 19.10
N VAL A 348 22.62 -0.92 19.16
CA VAL A 348 21.43 -0.42 19.86
C VAL A 348 21.32 -1.13 21.19
N ARG A 349 21.20 -0.38 22.28
CA ARG A 349 21.02 -0.90 23.64
C ARG A 349 19.72 -0.38 24.24
N ASN A 350 18.95 -1.27 24.82
CA ASN A 350 17.80 -0.87 25.64
C ASN A 350 18.32 -0.37 26.99
N VAL A 351 18.24 0.94 27.23
CA VAL A 351 18.68 1.59 28.46
C VAL A 351 17.53 1.90 29.42
N GLY A 352 16.30 1.60 29.02
CA GLY A 352 15.10 1.80 29.82
C GLY A 352 14.75 0.61 30.69
N LYS A 353 13.45 0.46 31.02
CA LYS A 353 12.99 -0.46 32.07
C LYS A 353 12.12 -1.62 31.58
N VAL A 354 11.65 -1.57 30.34
CA VAL A 354 10.78 -2.60 29.75
C VAL A 354 11.39 -3.12 28.46
N PRO A 355 11.09 -4.36 28.05
CA PRO A 355 11.54 -4.87 26.76
C PRO A 355 10.95 -4.04 25.60
N GLY A 356 11.73 -3.86 24.53
CA GLY A 356 11.29 -3.10 23.37
C GLY A 356 12.11 -3.39 22.12
N LYS A 357 11.59 -2.94 20.97
CA LYS A 357 12.27 -2.97 19.68
C LYS A 357 12.54 -1.54 19.21
N GLU A 358 13.64 -1.34 18.49
CA GLU A 358 13.98 -0.05 17.89
C GLU A 358 14.24 -0.20 16.41
N VAL A 359 13.91 0.86 15.63
CA VAL A 359 14.22 0.96 14.21
C VAL A 359 15.48 1.80 14.04
N VAL A 360 16.41 1.30 13.23
CA VAL A 360 17.60 2.03 12.78
C VAL A 360 17.40 2.44 11.34
N GLU A 361 17.41 3.73 11.10
CA GLU A 361 17.27 4.35 9.78
C GLU A 361 18.60 4.96 9.35
N LEU A 362 19.04 4.64 8.13
CA LEU A 362 20.23 5.21 7.51
C LEU A 362 19.80 6.09 6.34
N TYR A 363 20.19 7.35 6.40
CA TYR A 363 19.93 8.33 5.35
C TYR A 363 21.25 8.81 4.72
N TYR A 364 21.16 9.24 3.48
CA TYR A 364 22.23 9.99 2.85
C TYR A 364 21.79 11.42 2.47
N SER A 365 22.76 12.30 2.38
CA SER A 365 22.65 13.64 1.80
C SER A 365 23.62 13.76 0.64
N ALA A 366 23.10 13.90 -0.56
CA ALA A 366 23.90 14.09 -1.76
C ALA A 366 24.24 15.58 -1.99
N PRO A 367 25.30 15.91 -2.75
CA PRO A 367 25.58 17.28 -3.13
C PRO A 367 24.44 17.85 -3.98
N GLN A 368 24.07 19.11 -3.77
CA GLN A 368 22.97 19.75 -4.49
C GLN A 368 23.20 19.88 -6.00
N GLY A 369 24.43 20.07 -6.42
CA GLY A 369 24.89 20.00 -7.81
C GLY A 369 24.00 20.70 -8.83
N LYS A 370 24.02 20.19 -10.08
CA LYS A 370 23.19 20.70 -11.19
C LYS A 370 21.76 20.15 -11.17
N LEU A 371 21.59 18.93 -10.64
CA LEU A 371 20.29 18.24 -10.67
C LEU A 371 19.40 18.64 -9.51
N GLY A 372 19.98 19.13 -8.41
CA GLY A 372 19.29 19.34 -7.14
C GLY A 372 18.91 17.99 -6.49
N LYS A 373 18.85 17.95 -5.18
CA LYS A 373 18.59 16.72 -4.40
C LYS A 373 17.69 17.01 -3.21
N PRO A 374 16.96 16.01 -2.70
CA PRO A 374 16.43 16.10 -1.35
C PRO A 374 17.55 16.28 -0.33
N ALA A 375 17.29 17.00 0.75
CA ALA A 375 18.27 17.19 1.82
C ALA A 375 18.66 15.87 2.48
N ARG A 376 17.72 14.92 2.51
CA ARG A 376 17.94 13.56 3.01
C ARG A 376 17.10 12.57 2.22
N GLU A 377 17.67 11.38 1.99
CA GLU A 377 16.96 10.25 1.40
C GLU A 377 17.26 8.98 2.19
N LEU A 378 16.22 8.20 2.47
CA LEU A 378 16.35 6.90 3.14
C LEU A 378 17.14 5.94 2.24
N ALA A 379 18.21 5.36 2.79
CA ALA A 379 19.11 4.46 2.07
C ALA A 379 18.99 3.00 2.52
N ALA A 380 18.77 2.79 3.82
CA ALA A 380 18.55 1.47 4.40
C ALA A 380 17.90 1.60 5.77
N PHE A 381 17.25 0.56 6.22
CA PHE A 381 16.71 0.46 7.56
C PHE A 381 16.78 -0.96 8.11
N LYS A 382 16.72 -1.09 9.42
CA LYS A 382 16.62 -2.38 10.11
C LYS A 382 15.99 -2.23 11.48
N LYS A 383 15.16 -3.19 11.88
CA LYS A 383 14.57 -3.23 13.21
C LYS A 383 15.30 -4.23 14.09
N THR A 384 15.48 -3.90 15.38
CA THR A 384 16.08 -4.83 16.35
C THR A 384 15.11 -5.98 16.65
N LYS A 385 15.64 -7.10 17.13
CA LYS A 385 14.86 -8.05 17.91
C LYS A 385 14.29 -7.37 19.16
N LEU A 386 13.45 -8.08 19.92
CA LEU A 386 12.97 -7.59 21.21
C LEU A 386 14.17 -7.59 22.20
N LEU A 387 14.57 -6.40 22.63
CA LEU A 387 15.67 -6.21 23.58
C LEU A 387 15.13 -6.06 25.00
N SER A 388 15.58 -6.92 25.89
CA SER A 388 15.35 -6.77 27.34
C SER A 388 16.10 -5.55 27.90
N PRO A 389 15.69 -4.97 29.04
CA PRO A 389 16.46 -3.92 29.71
C PRO A 389 17.95 -4.29 29.90
N GLY A 390 18.83 -3.42 29.39
CA GLY A 390 20.28 -3.63 29.39
C GLY A 390 20.83 -4.49 28.24
N GLU A 391 19.97 -5.17 27.47
CA GLU A 391 20.37 -5.95 26.29
C GLU A 391 20.74 -5.04 25.11
N SER A 392 21.67 -5.53 24.29
CA SER A 392 22.13 -4.82 23.09
C SER A 392 22.10 -5.73 21.86
N GLU A 393 21.96 -5.11 20.70
CA GLU A 393 22.12 -5.77 19.40
C GLU A 393 22.94 -4.87 18.48
N SER A 394 23.86 -5.47 17.72
CA SER A 394 24.63 -4.78 16.70
C SER A 394 23.98 -5.03 15.35
N LEU A 395 23.55 -3.98 14.67
CA LEU A 395 22.93 -4.01 13.36
C LEU A 395 23.90 -3.53 12.29
N ALA A 396 23.91 -4.23 11.17
CA ALA A 396 24.61 -3.82 9.97
C ALA A 396 23.60 -3.48 8.86
N LEU A 397 23.83 -2.34 8.21
CA LEU A 397 23.04 -1.83 7.09
C LEU A 397 23.98 -1.64 5.89
N SER A 398 23.48 -1.86 4.69
CA SER A 398 24.23 -1.58 3.48
C SER A 398 23.30 -1.27 2.31
N PHE A 399 23.80 -0.49 1.35
CA PHE A 399 23.14 -0.21 0.08
C PHE A 399 24.18 0.06 -1.00
N ASP A 400 23.82 -0.09 -2.26
CA ASP A 400 24.73 0.11 -3.37
C ASP A 400 25.01 1.62 -3.59
N ILE A 401 26.26 1.99 -3.87
CA ILE A 401 26.63 3.38 -4.15
C ILE A 401 25.82 3.92 -5.33
N SER A 402 25.50 3.06 -6.30
CA SER A 402 24.65 3.41 -7.45
C SER A 402 23.25 3.87 -7.09
N ASP A 403 22.73 3.47 -5.92
CA ASP A 403 21.38 3.87 -5.46
C ASP A 403 21.29 5.36 -5.09
N MET A 404 22.44 6.04 -4.89
CA MET A 404 22.51 7.49 -4.69
C MET A 404 22.47 8.29 -6.01
N ALA A 405 22.43 7.63 -7.17
CA ALA A 405 22.41 8.31 -8.46
C ALA A 405 21.02 8.92 -8.74
N SER A 406 21.03 10.12 -9.33
CA SER A 406 19.81 10.78 -9.80
C SER A 406 19.70 10.69 -11.31
N PHE A 407 18.47 10.66 -11.81
CA PHE A 407 18.18 10.59 -13.22
C PHE A 407 18.21 12.00 -13.87
N ASP A 408 19.04 12.19 -14.84
CA ASP A 408 19.15 13.43 -15.62
C ASP A 408 18.28 13.38 -16.87
N ASP A 409 17.02 13.74 -16.71
CA ASP A 409 16.04 13.77 -17.80
C ASP A 409 16.24 14.94 -18.78
N LEU A 410 16.86 16.03 -18.32
CA LEU A 410 17.08 17.25 -19.11
C LEU A 410 18.43 17.29 -19.84
N GLY A 411 19.39 16.49 -19.43
CA GLY A 411 20.76 16.50 -19.98
C GLY A 411 21.63 17.64 -19.42
N LYS A 412 21.44 18.00 -18.17
CA LYS A 412 22.29 18.97 -17.48
C LYS A 412 23.74 18.46 -17.32
N ILE A 413 23.92 17.15 -17.29
CA ILE A 413 25.18 16.43 -17.26
C ILE A 413 25.21 15.42 -18.42
N LYS A 414 24.30 14.45 -18.40
CA LYS A 414 24.13 13.44 -19.44
C LYS A 414 22.66 13.05 -19.56
N LYS A 415 22.02 13.42 -20.67
CA LYS A 415 20.60 13.16 -20.89
C LYS A 415 20.27 11.66 -20.78
N SER A 416 19.16 11.37 -20.11
CA SER A 416 18.63 10.04 -19.91
C SER A 416 19.62 9.07 -19.24
N ALA A 417 20.31 9.53 -18.22
CA ALA A 417 21.29 8.74 -17.48
C ALA A 417 21.14 8.92 -15.97
N PHE A 418 21.43 7.86 -15.22
CA PHE A 418 21.62 7.93 -13.79
C PHE A 418 23.04 8.43 -13.49
N VAL A 419 23.15 9.49 -12.72
CA VAL A 419 24.39 10.23 -12.47
C VAL A 419 24.64 10.39 -10.98
N LEU A 420 25.84 10.05 -10.54
CA LEU A 420 26.39 10.52 -9.29
C LEU A 420 27.15 11.82 -9.55
N GLU A 421 26.67 12.92 -8.99
CA GLU A 421 27.33 14.22 -9.15
C GLU A 421 28.55 14.32 -8.26
N LYS A 422 29.58 15.02 -8.73
CA LYS A 422 30.76 15.32 -7.93
C LYS A 422 30.40 16.08 -6.66
N GLY A 423 31.15 15.80 -5.59
CA GLY A 423 30.95 16.40 -4.27
C GLY A 423 31.01 15.38 -3.16
N ALA A 424 30.66 15.82 -1.96
CA ALA A 424 30.65 14.98 -0.78
C ALA A 424 29.23 14.47 -0.50
N TYR A 425 29.10 13.17 -0.35
CA TYR A 425 27.89 12.48 0.13
C TYR A 425 28.09 12.18 1.61
N SER A 426 27.20 12.65 2.45
CA SER A 426 27.24 12.40 3.89
C SER A 426 26.12 11.48 4.32
N PHE A 427 26.37 10.76 5.43
CA PHE A 427 25.47 9.73 5.93
C PHE A 427 24.99 10.08 7.33
N HIS A 428 23.71 9.77 7.61
CA HIS A 428 23.04 10.08 8.87
C HIS A 428 22.33 8.83 9.37
N LEU A 429 22.53 8.49 10.63
CA LEU A 429 21.96 7.28 11.23
C LEU A 429 21.21 7.62 12.52
N GLY A 430 20.02 7.06 12.69
CA GLY A 430 19.21 7.29 13.87
C GLY A 430 17.85 6.62 13.82
N ALA A 431 16.87 7.15 14.55
CA ALA A 431 15.55 6.57 14.76
C ALA A 431 14.41 7.25 13.97
N SER A 432 14.70 8.34 13.24
CA SER A 432 13.77 9.03 12.32
C SER A 432 14.55 10.00 11.45
N VAL A 433 13.94 10.56 10.41
CA VAL A 433 14.58 11.53 9.52
C VAL A 433 15.20 12.73 10.26
N ARG A 434 14.63 13.13 11.40
CA ARG A 434 15.14 14.24 12.25
C ARG A 434 15.97 13.77 13.44
N ALA A 435 15.74 12.58 13.97
CA ALA A 435 16.48 12.03 15.10
C ALA A 435 17.69 11.21 14.61
N THR A 436 18.60 11.85 13.85
CA THR A 436 19.79 11.23 13.30
C THR A 436 21.05 11.97 13.68
N GLU A 437 22.17 11.24 13.76
CA GLU A 437 23.51 11.79 13.87
C GLU A 437 24.26 11.65 12.54
N LYS A 438 24.99 12.70 12.14
CA LYS A 438 25.88 12.63 10.97
C LYS A 438 27.07 11.72 11.29
N LEU A 439 27.28 10.72 10.44
CA LEU A 439 28.42 9.82 10.55
C LEU A 439 29.71 10.49 10.08
N LYS A 440 30.86 10.00 10.56
CA LYS A 440 32.16 10.63 10.27
C LYS A 440 32.64 10.40 8.83
N TYR A 441 32.20 9.32 8.20
CA TYR A 441 32.57 8.97 6.84
C TYR A 441 31.80 9.83 5.84
N GLU A 442 32.49 10.29 4.82
CA GLU A 442 31.93 10.92 3.63
C GLU A 442 32.44 10.19 2.38
N PHE A 443 31.54 9.90 1.46
CA PHE A 443 31.91 9.41 0.13
C PHE A 443 32.10 10.62 -0.79
N VAL A 444 33.31 10.82 -1.31
CA VAL A 444 33.67 12.03 -2.07
C VAL A 444 34.01 11.68 -3.51
N LEU A 445 33.32 12.32 -4.44
CA LEU A 445 33.59 12.23 -5.88
C LEU A 445 34.25 13.53 -6.40
N ASN A 446 35.33 13.40 -7.15
CA ASN A 446 36.00 14.52 -7.80
C ASN A 446 35.33 14.92 -9.13
N ASP A 447 34.70 13.96 -9.80
CA ASP A 447 34.06 14.14 -11.10
C ASP A 447 32.65 13.50 -11.08
N ASP A 448 31.78 13.97 -11.99
CA ASP A 448 30.47 13.34 -12.20
C ASP A 448 30.64 11.94 -12.80
N ILE A 449 29.92 10.94 -12.27
CA ILE A 449 29.98 9.54 -12.73
C ILE A 449 28.67 9.15 -13.36
N ILE A 450 28.71 8.69 -14.60
CA ILE A 450 27.54 8.08 -15.26
C ILE A 450 27.45 6.61 -14.82
N ILE A 451 26.45 6.31 -14.03
CA ILE A 451 26.20 4.93 -13.52
C ILE A 451 25.56 4.06 -14.61
N LYS A 452 24.56 4.60 -15.29
CA LYS A 452 23.80 3.90 -16.32
C LYS A 452 23.19 4.88 -17.30
N GLU A 453 23.36 4.63 -18.59
CA GLU A 453 22.58 5.30 -19.63
C GLU A 453 21.30 4.52 -19.89
N SER A 454 20.19 5.21 -20.03
CA SER A 454 18.86 4.67 -20.29
C SER A 454 18.24 5.33 -21.51
N LYS A 455 17.11 4.83 -21.97
CA LYS A 455 16.28 5.53 -22.96
C LYS A 455 15.48 6.63 -22.28
N SER A 456 15.16 7.69 -22.99
CA SER A 456 14.15 8.66 -22.54
C SER A 456 12.77 8.06 -22.76
N LEU A 457 12.02 7.78 -21.69
CA LEU A 457 10.75 7.05 -21.69
C LEU A 457 9.67 7.83 -20.92
N CYS A 458 8.42 7.72 -21.37
CA CYS A 458 7.27 8.32 -20.69
C CYS A 458 7.45 9.84 -20.44
N ARG A 459 8.01 10.58 -21.38
CA ARG A 459 8.31 12.00 -21.24
C ARG A 459 7.03 12.84 -21.01
N PRO A 460 7.14 13.95 -20.24
CA PRO A 460 6.01 14.85 -20.05
C PRO A 460 5.53 15.44 -21.39
N THR A 461 4.21 15.43 -21.58
CA THR A 461 3.56 16.01 -22.74
C THR A 461 2.94 17.37 -22.46
N LYS A 462 2.56 17.61 -21.19
CA LYS A 462 1.86 18.82 -20.76
C LYS A 462 2.38 19.41 -19.45
N LEU A 463 3.21 18.70 -18.68
CA LEU A 463 3.81 19.25 -17.46
C LEU A 463 4.92 20.24 -17.83
N GLU A 464 4.68 21.54 -17.60
CA GLU A 464 5.55 22.63 -18.07
C GLU A 464 6.62 23.05 -17.05
N LYS A 465 6.48 22.63 -15.77
CA LYS A 465 7.38 23.04 -14.70
C LYS A 465 7.49 22.00 -13.59
N ARG A 466 8.59 22.04 -12.86
CA ARG A 466 8.79 21.26 -11.64
C ARG A 466 9.45 22.06 -10.52
N LEU A 467 9.20 21.65 -9.29
CA LEU A 467 9.76 22.23 -8.07
C LEU A 467 11.26 21.93 -7.97
N LEU A 468 12.02 22.89 -7.45
CA LEU A 468 13.44 22.76 -7.10
C LEU A 468 13.66 22.78 -5.58
N SER A 469 14.86 22.40 -5.15
CA SER A 469 15.23 22.32 -3.71
C SER A 469 15.15 23.64 -2.97
N ASP A 470 15.25 24.76 -3.67
CA ASP A 470 15.16 26.12 -3.10
C ASP A 470 13.71 26.69 -3.07
N GLY A 471 12.74 25.90 -3.50
CA GLY A 471 11.33 26.30 -3.60
C GLY A 471 10.97 27.04 -4.90
N SER A 472 11.93 27.30 -5.78
CA SER A 472 11.65 27.84 -7.12
C SER A 472 11.19 26.74 -8.09
N PHE A 473 10.84 27.15 -9.33
CA PHE A 473 10.44 26.22 -10.38
C PHE A 473 11.35 26.35 -11.59
N GLU A 474 11.69 25.20 -12.19
CA GLU A 474 12.30 25.17 -13.52
C GLU A 474 11.29 24.69 -14.59
N SER A 475 11.47 25.20 -15.81
CA SER A 475 10.64 24.80 -16.94
C SER A 475 11.02 23.41 -17.45
N LEU A 476 10.02 22.63 -17.83
CA LEU A 476 10.17 21.32 -18.45
C LEU A 476 9.84 21.40 -19.95
N PRO A 477 10.64 20.75 -20.81
CA PRO A 477 10.27 20.59 -22.19
C PRO A 477 9.13 19.60 -22.32
N THR A 478 8.08 19.98 -23.01
CA THR A 478 6.96 19.12 -23.36
C THR A 478 7.11 18.59 -24.78
N GLY A 479 6.48 17.45 -25.06
CA GLY A 479 6.54 16.80 -26.38
C GLY A 479 5.32 15.93 -26.66
N GLU A 480 5.21 15.44 -27.88
CA GLU A 480 4.14 14.51 -28.23
C GLU A 480 4.36 13.15 -27.55
N PRO A 481 3.25 12.45 -27.19
CA PRO A 481 3.34 11.11 -26.66
C PRO A 481 4.01 10.17 -27.66
N VAL A 482 4.97 9.39 -27.23
CA VAL A 482 5.61 8.40 -28.08
C VAL A 482 4.75 7.13 -28.08
N ARG A 483 4.15 6.82 -29.20
CA ARG A 483 3.36 5.60 -29.42
C ARG A 483 4.19 4.56 -30.17
N ASN A 484 5.26 4.08 -29.53
CA ASN A 484 6.02 2.97 -30.07
C ASN A 484 5.21 1.68 -29.93
N ARG A 485 5.19 0.91 -30.99
CA ARG A 485 4.56 -0.42 -31.04
C ARG A 485 5.66 -1.45 -31.17
N GLY A 486 5.66 -2.44 -30.29
CA GLY A 486 6.54 -3.59 -30.43
C GLY A 486 6.04 -4.53 -31.51
N THR A 487 6.95 -5.22 -32.17
CA THR A 487 6.67 -6.44 -32.92
C THR A 487 7.31 -7.59 -32.16
N HIS A 488 6.54 -8.64 -31.91
CA HIS A 488 7.06 -9.83 -31.27
C HIS A 488 7.62 -10.79 -32.33
N ALA A 489 8.69 -11.49 -32.00
CA ALA A 489 9.25 -12.51 -32.86
C ALA A 489 8.34 -13.75 -32.87
N GLU A 490 8.23 -14.40 -34.03
CA GLU A 490 7.51 -15.67 -34.12
C GLU A 490 8.20 -16.73 -33.26
N ILE A 491 7.40 -17.55 -32.60
CA ILE A 491 7.89 -18.73 -31.90
C ILE A 491 8.35 -19.76 -32.96
N GLU A 492 9.64 -20.07 -32.97
CA GLU A 492 10.23 -21.05 -33.90
C GLU A 492 9.97 -22.48 -33.45
N ALA A 493 8.71 -22.91 -33.46
CA ALA A 493 8.31 -24.29 -33.13
C ALA A 493 7.27 -24.79 -34.11
N LYS A 494 7.10 -26.10 -34.17
CA LYS A 494 6.05 -26.75 -34.96
C LYS A 494 4.99 -27.34 -34.04
N ALA A 495 3.73 -27.24 -34.47
CA ALA A 495 2.65 -27.94 -33.79
C ALA A 495 2.91 -29.46 -33.78
N PRO A 496 2.63 -30.17 -32.69
CA PRO A 496 2.70 -31.63 -32.66
C PRO A 496 1.72 -32.24 -33.64
N ALA A 497 2.03 -33.46 -34.13
CA ALA A 497 1.21 -34.16 -35.12
C ALA A 497 -0.17 -34.56 -34.56
N GLU A 498 -0.23 -34.85 -33.26
CA GLU A 498 -1.46 -35.19 -32.54
C GLU A 498 -1.71 -34.15 -31.43
N THR A 499 -2.97 -33.99 -31.02
CA THR A 499 -3.32 -33.07 -29.95
C THR A 499 -2.73 -33.52 -28.61
N VAL A 500 -1.86 -32.69 -28.03
CA VAL A 500 -1.23 -32.91 -26.72
C VAL A 500 -1.93 -32.03 -25.69
N LYS A 501 -2.16 -32.56 -24.48
CA LYS A 501 -2.78 -31.83 -23.37
C LYS A 501 -1.74 -31.09 -22.55
N PHE A 502 -2.18 -30.04 -21.83
CA PHE A 502 -1.29 -29.19 -21.03
C PHE A 502 -0.55 -29.94 -19.92
N ASP A 503 -1.15 -31.02 -19.42
CA ASP A 503 -0.55 -31.91 -18.40
C ASP A 503 0.77 -32.56 -18.88
N GLU A 504 0.99 -32.63 -20.18
CA GLU A 504 2.15 -33.24 -20.82
C GLU A 504 3.29 -32.24 -21.13
N VAL A 505 3.04 -30.93 -20.92
CA VAL A 505 4.06 -29.90 -21.16
C VAL A 505 5.21 -30.05 -20.17
N GLY A 506 6.44 -30.03 -20.70
CA GLY A 506 7.66 -30.26 -19.94
C GLY A 506 8.04 -31.74 -19.79
N GLU A 507 7.16 -32.69 -20.15
CA GLU A 507 7.43 -34.13 -20.16
C GLU A 507 7.61 -34.66 -21.57
N THR A 508 6.63 -34.43 -22.45
CA THR A 508 6.61 -34.98 -23.82
C THR A 508 6.73 -33.91 -24.90
N ILE A 509 6.46 -32.65 -24.54
CA ILE A 509 6.40 -31.51 -25.46
C ILE A 509 6.89 -30.22 -24.76
N THR A 510 7.53 -29.35 -25.52
CA THR A 510 7.90 -28.00 -25.05
C THR A 510 6.67 -27.09 -25.02
N LEU A 511 6.74 -26.03 -24.21
CA LEU A 511 5.67 -25.01 -24.15
C LEU A 511 5.48 -24.33 -25.52
N ASP A 512 6.56 -24.07 -26.24
CA ASP A 512 6.52 -23.42 -27.55
C ASP A 512 5.80 -24.30 -28.60
N GLU A 513 6.05 -25.62 -28.62
CA GLU A 513 5.30 -26.58 -29.47
C GLU A 513 3.83 -26.66 -29.03
N PHE A 514 3.56 -26.63 -27.72
CA PHE A 514 2.20 -26.69 -27.20
C PHE A 514 1.36 -25.49 -27.67
N ILE A 515 1.92 -24.27 -27.64
CA ILE A 515 1.23 -23.03 -28.06
C ILE A 515 0.84 -23.09 -29.55
N LYS A 516 1.63 -23.75 -30.40
CA LYS A 516 1.34 -23.88 -31.82
C LYS A 516 0.06 -24.66 -32.15
N GLN A 517 -0.51 -25.37 -31.17
CA GLN A 517 -1.80 -26.06 -31.30
C GLN A 517 -3.02 -25.13 -31.19
N PHE A 518 -2.85 -23.91 -30.67
CA PHE A 518 -3.96 -22.97 -30.55
C PHE A 518 -4.38 -22.48 -31.92
N THR A 519 -5.69 -22.36 -32.14
CA THR A 519 -6.23 -21.57 -33.24
C THR A 519 -6.11 -20.09 -32.92
N VAL A 520 -6.28 -19.20 -33.91
CA VAL A 520 -6.25 -17.74 -33.66
C VAL A 520 -7.40 -17.31 -32.74
N ASP A 521 -8.60 -17.84 -32.93
CA ASP A 521 -9.74 -17.55 -32.06
C ASP A 521 -9.47 -17.99 -30.61
N GLU A 522 -8.82 -19.16 -30.41
CA GLU A 522 -8.42 -19.60 -29.06
C GLU A 522 -7.34 -18.73 -28.41
N LEU A 523 -6.39 -18.21 -29.20
CA LEU A 523 -5.41 -17.25 -28.71
C LEU A 523 -6.08 -15.92 -28.29
N ILE A 524 -7.04 -15.44 -29.06
CA ILE A 524 -7.83 -14.24 -28.79
C ILE A 524 -8.63 -14.41 -27.49
N ASP A 525 -9.34 -15.53 -27.34
CA ASP A 525 -10.11 -15.80 -26.13
C ASP A 525 -9.21 -15.95 -24.90
N PHE A 526 -7.99 -16.48 -25.07
CA PHE A 526 -7.08 -16.79 -23.95
C PHE A 526 -6.46 -15.53 -23.30
N VAL A 527 -6.27 -14.46 -24.06
CA VAL A 527 -5.74 -13.17 -23.54
C VAL A 527 -6.83 -12.29 -22.92
N GLY A 528 -8.09 -12.68 -23.02
CA GLY A 528 -9.20 -12.13 -22.23
C GLY A 528 -9.27 -12.79 -20.86
N GLY A 529 -9.38 -11.98 -19.78
CA GLY A 529 -9.69 -12.50 -18.46
C GLY A 529 -11.15 -12.96 -18.34
N HIS A 530 -11.45 -13.72 -17.30
CA HIS A 530 -12.82 -14.14 -17.03
C HIS A 530 -13.39 -13.33 -15.88
N GLN A 531 -14.64 -12.83 -16.04
CA GLN A 531 -15.35 -12.19 -14.95
C GLN A 531 -15.83 -13.23 -13.92
N ASN A 532 -16.28 -12.73 -12.77
CA ASN A 532 -16.93 -13.55 -11.76
C ASN A 532 -18.14 -14.28 -12.38
N GLN A 533 -18.05 -15.59 -12.49
CA GLN A 533 -19.21 -16.39 -12.86
C GLN A 533 -20.12 -16.60 -11.65
N PRO A 534 -21.45 -16.72 -11.82
CA PRO A 534 -22.34 -17.05 -10.72
C PRO A 534 -21.90 -18.32 -9.98
N GLY A 535 -21.74 -18.24 -8.67
CA GLY A 535 -21.29 -19.35 -7.83
C GLY A 535 -19.77 -19.50 -7.67
N VAL A 536 -18.95 -18.64 -8.32
CA VAL A 536 -17.50 -18.56 -8.11
C VAL A 536 -17.21 -17.56 -7.00
N CYS A 537 -16.35 -17.94 -6.06
CA CYS A 537 -16.03 -17.14 -4.86
C CYS A 537 -14.80 -16.22 -5.00
N ASN A 538 -14.33 -16.02 -6.23
CA ASN A 538 -13.13 -15.26 -6.58
C ASN A 538 -13.44 -14.04 -7.46
N THR A 539 -12.44 -13.20 -7.71
CA THR A 539 -12.53 -11.94 -8.48
C THR A 539 -12.19 -12.15 -9.96
N GLY A 540 -12.42 -13.32 -10.54
CA GLY A 540 -12.11 -13.63 -11.92
C GLY A 540 -11.06 -14.72 -12.08
N ALA A 541 -10.55 -14.91 -13.29
CA ALA A 541 -9.52 -15.90 -13.61
C ALA A 541 -8.70 -15.50 -14.84
N PHE A 542 -7.48 -16.00 -14.93
CA PHE A 542 -6.62 -15.88 -16.10
C PHE A 542 -6.65 -17.17 -16.92
N GLY A 543 -6.64 -17.05 -18.25
CA GLY A 543 -6.54 -18.18 -19.17
C GLY A 543 -7.64 -19.23 -19.03
N GLY A 544 -7.29 -20.47 -19.34
CA GLY A 544 -8.22 -21.60 -19.34
C GLY A 544 -8.64 -22.02 -20.74
N MET A 545 -8.41 -23.32 -21.07
CA MET A 545 -8.70 -23.86 -22.40
C MET A 545 -9.11 -25.33 -22.29
N LYS A 546 -10.40 -25.63 -22.39
CA LYS A 546 -10.94 -26.99 -22.22
C LYS A 546 -10.38 -28.00 -23.23
N ARG A 547 -10.28 -27.58 -24.51
CA ARG A 547 -9.80 -28.48 -25.59
C ARG A 547 -8.39 -29.00 -25.31
N LEU A 548 -7.51 -28.16 -24.80
CA LEU A 548 -6.12 -28.51 -24.49
C LEU A 548 -5.88 -28.84 -23.01
N ASN A 549 -6.94 -28.93 -22.22
CA ASN A 549 -6.86 -29.20 -20.76
C ASN A 549 -6.07 -28.17 -19.97
N VAL A 550 -6.01 -26.89 -20.41
CA VAL A 550 -5.42 -25.82 -19.63
C VAL A 550 -6.41 -25.37 -18.55
N PRO A 551 -6.04 -25.40 -17.25
CA PRO A 551 -6.94 -24.90 -16.21
C PRO A 551 -6.99 -23.37 -16.23
N PRO A 552 -8.12 -22.75 -15.83
CA PRO A 552 -8.11 -21.33 -15.48
C PRO A 552 -7.30 -21.14 -14.18
N LEU A 553 -6.67 -19.99 -14.04
CA LEU A 553 -6.06 -19.54 -12.77
C LEU A 553 -6.99 -18.59 -12.06
N PRO A 554 -7.74 -19.04 -11.04
CA PRO A 554 -8.63 -18.16 -10.30
C PRO A 554 -7.85 -17.08 -9.55
N THR A 555 -8.34 -15.85 -9.62
CA THR A 555 -7.77 -14.69 -8.94
C THR A 555 -8.62 -14.26 -7.76
N ALA A 556 -8.04 -13.68 -6.74
CA ALA A 556 -8.78 -13.06 -5.64
C ALA A 556 -8.20 -11.69 -5.28
N ASP A 557 -9.09 -10.78 -4.96
CA ASP A 557 -8.79 -9.47 -4.43
C ASP A 557 -8.43 -9.50 -2.94
N GLY A 558 -8.08 -8.34 -2.41
CA GLY A 558 -7.92 -8.07 -1.00
C GLY A 558 -6.50 -7.81 -0.55
N PRO A 559 -5.94 -6.60 -0.77
CA PRO A 559 -4.59 -6.26 -0.28
C PRO A 559 -4.49 -6.26 1.26
N ALA A 560 -5.62 -6.18 1.97
CA ALA A 560 -5.67 -6.32 3.43
C ALA A 560 -6.17 -7.73 3.89
N GLY A 561 -6.07 -8.75 3.04
CA GLY A 561 -6.50 -10.12 3.32
C GLY A 561 -7.30 -10.73 2.17
N LEU A 562 -7.36 -12.04 2.11
CA LEU A 562 -8.12 -12.75 1.06
C LEU A 562 -9.58 -12.31 1.05
N ARG A 563 -10.03 -11.71 -0.06
CA ARG A 563 -11.42 -11.31 -0.25
C ARG A 563 -12.21 -12.40 -0.96
N LEU A 564 -13.00 -13.12 -0.19
CA LEU A 564 -14.02 -14.02 -0.71
C LEU A 564 -15.41 -13.36 -0.60
N ASN A 565 -16.29 -13.68 -1.53
CA ASN A 565 -17.65 -13.18 -1.45
C ASN A 565 -18.32 -13.69 -0.17
N ALA A 566 -18.95 -12.82 0.61
CA ALA A 566 -19.64 -13.20 1.86
C ALA A 566 -20.70 -14.30 1.65
N SER A 567 -21.29 -14.40 0.45
CA SER A 567 -22.24 -15.48 0.10
C SER A 567 -21.61 -16.88 0.12
N THR A 568 -20.29 -17.01 0.12
CA THR A 568 -19.59 -18.29 0.30
C THR A 568 -19.70 -18.83 1.71
N GLY A 569 -19.97 -17.96 2.70
CA GLY A 569 -19.92 -18.28 4.11
C GLY A 569 -18.53 -18.63 4.65
N VAL A 570 -17.46 -18.37 3.90
CA VAL A 570 -16.07 -18.62 4.31
C VAL A 570 -15.43 -17.31 4.79
N PRO A 571 -15.30 -17.09 6.10
CA PRO A 571 -14.57 -15.94 6.63
C PRO A 571 -13.06 -16.16 6.49
N THR A 572 -12.36 -15.12 6.16
CA THR A 572 -10.89 -15.08 6.00
C THR A 572 -10.27 -14.14 7.04
N THR A 573 -8.95 -14.06 7.06
CA THR A 573 -8.24 -13.16 7.98
C THR A 573 -8.15 -11.75 7.38
N ALA A 574 -8.70 -10.76 8.10
CA ALA A 574 -8.44 -9.35 7.79
C ALA A 574 -7.12 -8.93 8.47
N TRP A 575 -6.08 -8.72 7.68
CA TRP A 575 -4.79 -8.23 8.13
C TRP A 575 -4.82 -6.72 8.39
N PRO A 576 -3.87 -6.17 9.15
CA PRO A 576 -3.66 -4.72 9.20
C PRO A 576 -3.45 -4.12 7.80
N CYS A 577 -3.88 -2.89 7.59
CA CYS A 577 -3.69 -2.19 6.32
C CYS A 577 -2.20 -1.99 5.99
N ALA A 578 -1.88 -1.82 4.69
CA ALA A 578 -0.50 -1.75 4.23
C ALA A 578 0.29 -0.60 4.87
N THR A 579 -0.35 0.57 5.09
CA THR A 579 0.27 1.70 5.80
C THR A 579 0.71 1.30 7.22
N LEU A 580 -0.14 0.57 7.95
CA LEU A 580 0.21 0.06 9.28
C LEU A 580 1.35 -0.96 9.20
N LEU A 581 1.32 -1.86 8.21
CA LEU A 581 2.39 -2.83 8.01
C LEU A 581 3.72 -2.14 7.71
N ALA A 582 3.73 -1.08 6.89
CA ALA A 582 4.92 -0.27 6.66
C ALA A 582 5.44 0.39 7.95
N CYS A 583 4.54 0.86 8.82
CA CYS A 583 4.91 1.43 10.12
C CYS A 583 5.56 0.41 11.07
N THR A 584 5.52 -0.89 10.78
CA THR A 584 6.30 -1.89 11.51
C THR A 584 7.80 -1.76 11.23
N TRP A 585 8.21 -1.30 10.05
CA TRP A 585 9.59 -1.31 9.54
C TRP A 585 10.24 -2.69 9.64
N ASN A 586 9.42 -3.73 9.56
CA ASN A 586 9.81 -5.13 9.77
C ASN A 586 9.42 -5.97 8.55
N THR A 587 10.34 -6.07 7.60
CA THR A 587 10.12 -6.83 6.37
C THR A 587 9.94 -8.34 6.61
N GLU A 588 10.54 -8.89 7.67
CA GLU A 588 10.38 -10.30 8.02
C GLU A 588 8.93 -10.61 8.47
N LEU A 589 8.33 -9.70 9.25
CA LEU A 589 6.93 -9.82 9.67
C LEU A 589 5.98 -9.69 8.48
N ILE A 590 6.27 -8.78 7.54
CA ILE A 590 5.46 -8.62 6.32
C ILE A 590 5.54 -9.88 5.45
N GLU A 591 6.73 -10.47 5.31
CA GLU A 591 6.91 -11.74 4.59
C GLU A 591 6.13 -12.89 5.25
N GLU A 592 6.09 -12.94 6.58
CA GLU A 592 5.29 -13.92 7.34
C GLU A 592 3.78 -13.73 7.07
N ILE A 593 3.29 -12.49 7.00
CA ILE A 593 1.89 -12.17 6.67
C ILE A 593 1.57 -12.55 5.23
N GLY A 594 2.45 -12.22 4.28
CA GLY A 594 2.31 -12.64 2.90
C GLY A 594 2.22 -14.17 2.74
N ALA A 595 3.03 -14.90 3.49
CA ALA A 595 2.99 -16.37 3.50
C ALA A 595 1.68 -16.90 4.13
N ALA A 596 1.21 -16.32 5.22
CA ALA A 596 -0.05 -16.70 5.85
C ALA A 596 -1.26 -16.42 4.94
N GLY A 597 -1.31 -15.23 4.33
CA GLY A 597 -2.34 -14.90 3.34
C GLY A 597 -2.28 -15.82 2.11
N GLY A 598 -1.08 -16.08 1.59
CA GLY A 598 -0.87 -17.03 0.49
C GLY A 598 -1.36 -18.44 0.82
N ALA A 599 -1.17 -18.89 2.06
CA ALA A 599 -1.69 -20.18 2.52
C ALA A 599 -3.23 -20.23 2.51
N GLU A 600 -3.90 -19.13 2.88
CA GLU A 600 -5.36 -19.02 2.76
C GLU A 600 -5.82 -19.13 1.29
N LEU A 601 -5.13 -18.44 0.36
CA LEU A 601 -5.44 -18.57 -1.07
C LEU A 601 -5.25 -20.01 -1.57
N ARG A 602 -4.14 -20.64 -1.19
CA ARG A 602 -3.84 -22.02 -1.58
C ARG A 602 -4.91 -22.98 -1.08
N GLU A 603 -5.34 -22.87 0.19
CA GLU A 603 -6.41 -23.69 0.77
C GLU A 603 -7.74 -23.49 0.03
N ASN A 604 -7.98 -22.29 -0.50
CA ASN A 604 -9.20 -21.96 -1.24
C ASN A 604 -9.07 -22.15 -2.77
N ASN A 605 -8.09 -22.91 -3.23
CA ASN A 605 -7.88 -23.27 -4.64
C ASN A 605 -7.68 -22.09 -5.60
N LEU A 606 -7.16 -20.98 -5.10
CA LEU A 606 -6.84 -19.79 -5.88
C LEU A 606 -5.39 -19.87 -6.42
N GLY A 607 -5.13 -19.19 -7.53
CA GLY A 607 -3.83 -19.19 -8.18
C GLY A 607 -3.11 -17.86 -8.11
N VAL A 608 -3.87 -16.77 -8.06
CA VAL A 608 -3.33 -15.39 -8.07
C VAL A 608 -3.98 -14.56 -6.98
N TRP A 609 -3.17 -13.86 -6.21
CA TRP A 609 -3.61 -12.81 -5.31
C TRP A 609 -3.36 -11.44 -5.94
N LEU A 610 -4.41 -10.61 -6.08
CA LEU A 610 -4.33 -9.27 -6.64
C LEU A 610 -3.79 -8.29 -5.58
N ALA A 611 -2.62 -8.59 -5.07
CA ALA A 611 -1.87 -7.93 -4.00
C ALA A 611 -0.36 -8.22 -4.16
N PRO A 612 0.52 -7.43 -3.53
CA PRO A 612 0.27 -6.19 -2.79
C PRO A 612 0.04 -4.97 -3.69
N ALA A 613 -0.55 -3.92 -3.10
CA ALA A 613 -0.64 -2.60 -3.70
C ALA A 613 0.44 -1.67 -3.12
N MET A 614 1.08 -0.81 -3.95
CA MET A 614 2.27 -0.10 -3.49
C MET A 614 2.50 1.30 -4.09
N ASN A 615 1.47 1.97 -4.56
CA ASN A 615 1.64 3.34 -5.03
C ASN A 615 2.12 4.27 -3.89
N ILE A 616 2.78 5.37 -4.24
CA ILE A 616 3.33 6.32 -3.27
C ILE A 616 2.22 7.14 -2.63
N HIS A 617 2.30 7.41 -1.32
CA HIS A 617 1.44 8.36 -0.62
C HIS A 617 1.82 9.80 -1.00
N ARG A 618 1.35 10.25 -2.18
CA ARG A 618 1.63 11.61 -2.66
C ARG A 618 0.78 12.67 -1.96
N ASN A 619 -0.48 12.32 -1.67
CA ASN A 619 -1.43 13.20 -0.98
C ASN A 619 -2.29 12.39 0.00
N PRO A 620 -2.56 12.89 1.22
CA PRO A 620 -3.29 12.13 2.25
C PRO A 620 -4.76 11.88 1.90
N LEU A 621 -5.31 12.58 0.91
CA LEU A 621 -6.71 12.43 0.51
C LEU A 621 -6.93 11.31 -0.52
N CYS A 622 -5.89 10.73 -1.13
CA CYS A 622 -6.10 9.57 -2.00
C CYS A 622 -6.80 8.43 -1.25
N GLY A 623 -7.95 8.01 -1.77
CA GLY A 623 -8.84 7.06 -1.10
C GLY A 623 -8.23 5.70 -0.84
N ARG A 624 -7.24 5.30 -1.64
CA ARG A 624 -6.56 4.00 -1.57
C ARG A 624 -5.24 4.01 -0.78
N ASN A 625 -4.85 5.12 -0.13
CA ASN A 625 -3.62 5.14 0.66
C ASN A 625 -3.56 4.03 1.72
N PHE A 626 -4.69 3.60 2.28
CA PHE A 626 -4.73 2.51 3.26
C PHE A 626 -4.11 1.20 2.75
N GLU A 627 -4.18 0.91 1.45
CA GLU A 627 -3.62 -0.30 0.85
C GLU A 627 -2.21 -0.10 0.26
N TYR A 628 -1.69 1.13 0.32
CA TYR A 628 -0.33 1.48 -0.07
C TYR A 628 0.57 1.61 1.17
N PHE A 629 1.88 1.50 0.99
CA PHE A 629 2.78 1.39 2.13
C PHE A 629 3.25 2.74 2.68
N SER A 630 3.75 3.66 1.84
CA SER A 630 4.50 4.82 2.32
C SER A 630 4.61 5.95 1.29
N GLU A 631 4.98 7.15 1.76
CA GLU A 631 5.47 8.26 0.94
C GLU A 631 6.90 8.00 0.42
N ASP A 632 7.64 7.05 1.00
CA ASP A 632 9.02 6.73 0.63
C ASP A 632 9.10 5.51 -0.29
N PRO A 633 9.74 5.62 -1.49
CA PRO A 633 9.81 4.53 -2.45
C PRO A 633 10.68 3.36 -2.01
N LEU A 634 11.71 3.57 -1.15
CA LEU A 634 12.53 2.49 -0.63
C LEU A 634 11.74 1.66 0.38
N LEU A 635 11.10 2.31 1.35
CA LEU A 635 10.27 1.63 2.35
C LEU A 635 9.13 0.86 1.67
N ALA A 636 8.38 1.53 0.76
CA ALA A 636 7.32 0.90 0.00
C ALA A 636 7.81 -0.30 -0.82
N GLY A 637 8.93 -0.17 -1.52
CA GLY A 637 9.52 -1.23 -2.34
C GLY A 637 9.98 -2.43 -1.51
N LYS A 638 10.62 -2.20 -0.36
CA LYS A 638 11.08 -3.27 0.53
C LYS A 638 9.92 -4.02 1.19
N CYS A 639 8.89 -3.30 1.64
CA CYS A 639 7.67 -3.90 2.18
C CYS A 639 6.96 -4.74 1.12
N CYS A 640 6.77 -4.20 -0.08
CA CYS A 640 6.16 -4.91 -1.20
C CYS A 640 6.96 -6.17 -1.57
N ALA A 641 8.29 -6.07 -1.69
CA ALA A 641 9.12 -7.22 -2.02
C ALA A 641 9.04 -8.33 -0.96
N ALA A 642 8.95 -7.98 0.30
CA ALA A 642 8.78 -8.94 1.40
C ALA A 642 7.43 -9.67 1.29
N ASP A 643 6.35 -8.92 1.08
CA ASP A 643 5.01 -9.49 0.92
C ASP A 643 4.94 -10.44 -0.29
N VAL A 644 5.50 -10.03 -1.45
CA VAL A 644 5.59 -10.88 -2.65
C VAL A 644 6.35 -12.17 -2.38
N ARG A 645 7.49 -12.13 -1.68
CA ARG A 645 8.23 -13.37 -1.32
C ARG A 645 7.39 -14.29 -0.45
N GLY A 646 6.70 -13.73 0.55
CA GLY A 646 5.79 -14.49 1.40
C GLY A 646 4.69 -15.17 0.61
N ILE A 647 3.95 -14.42 -0.21
CA ILE A 647 2.86 -14.91 -1.04
C ILE A 647 3.36 -16.03 -2.00
N GLN A 648 4.43 -15.78 -2.71
CA GLN A 648 4.96 -16.72 -3.71
C GLN A 648 5.61 -17.96 -3.10
N SER A 649 6.02 -17.91 -1.83
CA SER A 649 6.46 -19.11 -1.07
C SER A 649 5.36 -20.17 -0.98
N GLN A 650 4.10 -19.77 -1.07
CA GLN A 650 2.92 -20.64 -1.02
C GLN A 650 2.45 -21.13 -2.41
N LYS A 651 3.25 -20.89 -3.47
CA LYS A 651 2.86 -21.21 -4.86
C LYS A 651 1.57 -20.46 -5.27
N ILE A 652 1.46 -19.23 -4.86
CA ILE A 652 0.44 -18.27 -5.28
C ILE A 652 1.16 -17.11 -6.00
N ALA A 653 0.66 -16.71 -7.15
CA ALA A 653 1.21 -15.56 -7.84
C ALA A 653 0.77 -14.28 -7.13
N ALA A 654 1.72 -13.44 -6.74
CA ALA A 654 1.45 -12.07 -6.35
C ALA A 654 1.22 -11.21 -7.60
N SER A 655 0.23 -10.33 -7.57
CA SER A 655 -0.03 -9.33 -8.62
C SER A 655 0.19 -7.94 -8.06
N VAL A 656 1.41 -7.44 -8.24
CA VAL A 656 1.80 -6.13 -7.71
C VAL A 656 1.07 -5.02 -8.46
N LYS A 657 0.43 -4.09 -7.71
CA LYS A 657 -0.45 -3.06 -8.26
C LYS A 657 -0.29 -1.70 -7.61
N HIS A 658 -0.70 -0.61 -8.22
CA HIS A 658 -1.15 -0.42 -9.61
C HIS A 658 -0.03 0.26 -10.40
N PHE A 659 0.41 -0.33 -11.48
CA PHE A 659 1.59 0.09 -12.23
C PHE A 659 1.19 1.06 -13.36
N ALA A 660 1.32 2.43 -13.19
CA ALA A 660 1.81 3.14 -12.02
C ALA A 660 1.05 4.46 -11.85
N CYS A 661 1.44 5.25 -10.83
CA CYS A 661 0.89 6.59 -10.57
C CYS A 661 -0.62 6.63 -10.28
N ASN A 662 -1.20 5.59 -9.69
CA ASN A 662 -2.59 5.61 -9.23
C ASN A 662 -2.68 6.34 -7.88
N ASN A 663 -2.56 7.68 -7.92
CA ASN A 663 -2.52 8.53 -6.72
C ASN A 663 -3.81 9.34 -6.54
N ARG A 664 -4.88 8.97 -7.27
CA ARG A 664 -6.19 9.58 -7.19
C ARG A 664 -7.28 8.57 -7.59
N GLU A 665 -8.39 8.58 -6.87
CA GLU A 665 -9.55 7.74 -7.17
C GLU A 665 -10.63 8.48 -7.98
N SER A 666 -10.79 9.78 -7.74
CA SER A 666 -11.72 10.62 -8.51
C SER A 666 -11.31 10.67 -9.97
N ASN A 667 -12.21 10.30 -10.89
CA ASN A 667 -11.96 10.19 -12.33
C ASN A 667 -10.78 9.27 -12.71
N ARG A 668 -10.49 8.25 -11.91
CA ARG A 668 -9.30 7.40 -12.05
C ARG A 668 -9.09 6.76 -13.42
N PHE A 669 -10.18 6.54 -14.18
CA PHE A 669 -10.11 5.96 -15.54
C PHE A 669 -9.53 6.91 -16.58
N GLU A 670 -9.70 8.24 -16.40
CA GLU A 670 -9.33 9.25 -17.39
C GLU A 670 -8.39 10.33 -16.82
N CYS A 671 -8.03 10.23 -15.54
CA CYS A 671 -7.12 11.19 -14.91
C CYS A 671 -5.70 11.03 -15.46
N ASP A 672 -5.14 12.11 -16.02
CA ASP A 672 -3.77 12.12 -16.56
C ASP A 672 -2.75 12.51 -15.46
N SER A 673 -1.97 11.57 -15.00
CA SER A 673 -0.82 11.81 -14.10
C SER A 673 0.33 12.38 -14.92
N ARG A 674 0.47 13.73 -14.91
CA ARG A 674 1.51 14.43 -15.63
C ARG A 674 2.76 14.54 -14.77
N VAL A 675 3.79 13.82 -15.13
CA VAL A 675 4.97 13.61 -14.30
C VAL A 675 6.26 13.72 -15.11
N SER A 676 7.32 14.30 -14.53
CA SER A 676 8.64 14.30 -15.14
C SER A 676 9.21 12.88 -15.22
N GLU A 677 10.08 12.61 -16.19
CA GLU A 677 10.73 11.29 -16.28
C GLU A 677 11.59 11.03 -15.04
N ARG A 678 12.19 12.07 -14.47
CA ARG A 678 12.97 11.99 -13.23
C ARG A 678 12.13 11.53 -12.05
N ALA A 679 11.04 12.23 -11.75
CA ALA A 679 10.14 11.85 -10.65
C ALA A 679 9.53 10.47 -10.87
N LEU A 680 9.17 10.15 -12.12
CA LEU A 680 8.65 8.85 -12.46
C LEU A 680 9.63 7.73 -12.06
N ARG A 681 10.94 7.88 -12.41
CA ARG A 681 11.96 6.87 -12.12
C ARG A 681 12.45 6.85 -10.67
N GLU A 682 12.62 8.04 -10.05
CA GLU A 682 13.19 8.13 -8.69
C GLU A 682 12.17 7.91 -7.58
N ILE A 683 10.87 8.20 -7.84
CA ILE A 683 9.80 8.12 -6.84
C ILE A 683 8.75 7.06 -7.21
N TYR A 684 7.98 7.28 -8.28
CA TYR A 684 6.75 6.52 -8.52
C TYR A 684 6.98 5.10 -9.05
N LEU A 685 8.09 4.85 -9.73
CA LEU A 685 8.48 3.53 -10.23
C LEU A 685 9.57 2.87 -9.41
N ARG A 686 10.29 3.62 -8.56
CA ARG A 686 11.44 3.09 -7.82
C ARG A 686 11.07 1.90 -6.92
N GLY A 687 9.93 1.98 -6.22
CA GLY A 687 9.46 0.88 -5.40
C GLY A 687 9.14 -0.38 -6.21
N PHE A 688 8.53 -0.21 -7.40
CA PHE A 688 8.26 -1.32 -8.32
C PHE A 688 9.56 -1.94 -8.84
N GLU A 689 10.57 -1.12 -9.19
CA GLU A 689 11.88 -1.62 -9.60
C GLU A 689 12.53 -2.47 -8.50
N ILE A 690 12.51 -2.00 -7.26
CA ILE A 690 13.01 -2.76 -6.10
C ILE A 690 12.28 -4.09 -5.99
N CYS A 691 10.96 -4.08 -6.05
CA CYS A 691 10.16 -5.30 -5.97
C CYS A 691 10.47 -6.29 -7.10
N VAL A 692 10.57 -5.83 -8.35
CA VAL A 692 10.91 -6.66 -9.51
C VAL A 692 12.29 -7.31 -9.34
N ARG A 693 13.30 -6.54 -8.88
CA ARG A 693 14.67 -7.02 -8.74
C ARG A 693 14.87 -7.94 -7.53
N GLU A 694 14.15 -7.73 -6.44
CA GLU A 694 14.38 -8.43 -5.18
C GLU A 694 13.44 -9.60 -4.92
N ALA A 695 12.23 -9.59 -5.54
CA ALA A 695 11.20 -10.58 -5.29
C ALA A 695 10.69 -11.31 -6.54
N ASP A 696 11.07 -10.86 -7.74
CA ASP A 696 10.62 -11.46 -9.03
C ASP A 696 9.12 -11.75 -9.03
N PRO A 697 8.23 -10.72 -8.91
CA PRO A 697 6.80 -10.94 -8.90
C PRO A 697 6.34 -11.66 -10.17
N TRP A 698 5.40 -12.61 -10.03
CA TRP A 698 4.97 -13.41 -11.18
C TRP A 698 3.92 -12.69 -12.02
N THR A 699 3.25 -11.71 -11.46
CA THR A 699 2.36 -10.81 -12.21
C THR A 699 2.45 -9.36 -11.73
N ILE A 700 2.11 -8.42 -12.63
CA ILE A 700 1.95 -6.99 -12.34
C ILE A 700 0.63 -6.54 -12.96
N MET A 701 -0.10 -5.66 -12.26
CA MET A 701 -1.34 -5.06 -12.76
C MET A 701 -1.10 -3.62 -13.16
N SER A 702 -1.38 -3.27 -14.43
CA SER A 702 -1.39 -1.89 -14.92
C SER A 702 -2.52 -1.09 -14.28
N SER A 703 -2.31 0.21 -14.07
CA SER A 703 -3.28 1.09 -13.43
C SER A 703 -4.34 1.61 -14.39
N TYR A 704 -5.42 2.20 -13.85
CA TYR A 704 -6.48 2.83 -14.64
C TYR A 704 -6.06 4.10 -15.35
N ASN A 705 -5.29 4.94 -14.65
CA ASN A 705 -4.98 6.31 -15.06
C ASN A 705 -4.06 6.40 -16.28
N LEU A 706 -4.01 7.59 -16.88
CA LEU A 706 -3.01 7.93 -17.86
C LEU A 706 -1.71 8.38 -17.17
N ILE A 707 -0.59 8.18 -17.85
CA ILE A 707 0.69 8.82 -17.55
C ILE A 707 1.10 9.62 -18.79
N ASN A 708 1.20 10.94 -18.63
CA ASN A 708 1.61 11.85 -19.69
C ASN A 708 0.80 11.68 -21.00
N GLY A 709 -0.53 11.47 -20.85
CA GLY A 709 -1.46 11.35 -21.97
C GLY A 709 -1.61 9.96 -22.58
N SER A 710 -1.02 8.92 -21.97
CA SER A 710 -1.17 7.51 -22.40
C SER A 710 -1.68 6.64 -21.25
N HIS A 711 -2.73 5.85 -21.47
CA HIS A 711 -3.11 4.84 -20.49
C HIS A 711 -1.94 3.90 -20.21
N THR A 712 -1.75 3.54 -18.95
CA THR A 712 -0.62 2.68 -18.54
C THR A 712 -0.66 1.31 -19.21
N SER A 713 -1.87 0.76 -19.43
CA SER A 713 -2.08 -0.54 -20.09
C SER A 713 -1.68 -0.57 -21.57
N VAL A 714 -1.62 0.57 -22.26
CA VAL A 714 -1.18 0.67 -23.66
C VAL A 714 0.18 1.35 -23.83
N SER A 715 0.89 1.60 -22.75
CA SER A 715 2.19 2.23 -22.78
C SER A 715 3.32 1.24 -23.03
N TYR A 716 3.74 1.09 -24.29
CA TYR A 716 4.89 0.25 -24.66
C TYR A 716 6.18 0.68 -23.94
N GLU A 717 6.39 2.00 -23.78
CA GLU A 717 7.55 2.52 -23.06
C GLU A 717 7.57 2.06 -21.60
N LEU A 718 6.39 2.03 -20.93
CA LEU A 718 6.25 1.62 -19.55
C LEU A 718 6.35 0.09 -19.40
N LEU A 719 5.52 -0.65 -20.16
CA LEU A 719 5.33 -2.09 -19.96
C LEU A 719 6.43 -2.94 -20.61
N THR A 720 6.96 -2.52 -21.76
CA THR A 720 7.97 -3.29 -22.48
C THR A 720 9.37 -2.69 -22.31
N GLU A 721 9.57 -1.42 -22.63
CA GLU A 721 10.93 -0.86 -22.60
C GLU A 721 11.47 -0.75 -21.16
N LEU A 722 10.69 -0.25 -20.23
CA LEU A 722 11.13 -0.04 -18.87
C LEU A 722 10.98 -1.31 -18.03
N LEU A 723 9.76 -1.84 -17.91
CA LEU A 723 9.48 -2.97 -17.03
C LEU A 723 10.21 -4.24 -17.49
N ARG A 724 10.15 -4.61 -18.78
CA ARG A 724 10.71 -5.86 -19.28
C ARG A 724 12.17 -5.71 -19.72
N ASN A 725 12.47 -4.74 -20.58
CA ASN A 725 13.80 -4.62 -21.18
C ASN A 725 14.82 -4.03 -20.22
N GLU A 726 14.43 -3.02 -19.42
CA GLU A 726 15.36 -2.34 -18.52
C GLU A 726 15.46 -3.03 -17.14
N TRP A 727 14.35 -3.50 -16.57
CA TRP A 727 14.34 -4.15 -15.25
C TRP A 727 14.40 -5.69 -15.31
N GLY A 728 14.06 -6.29 -16.45
CA GLY A 728 14.13 -7.73 -16.66
C GLY A 728 12.91 -8.50 -16.16
N PHE A 729 11.74 -7.87 -16.00
CA PHE A 729 10.51 -8.54 -15.62
C PHE A 729 10.09 -9.59 -16.63
N LYS A 730 9.78 -10.80 -16.18
CA LYS A 730 9.45 -11.96 -17.02
C LYS A 730 8.00 -12.42 -16.87
N GLY A 731 7.29 -11.94 -15.87
CA GLY A 731 5.94 -12.37 -15.55
C GLY A 731 4.87 -11.87 -16.52
N ALA A 732 3.62 -12.18 -16.22
CA ALA A 732 2.47 -11.68 -16.97
C ALA A 732 2.05 -10.29 -16.47
N VAL A 733 1.60 -9.43 -17.39
CA VAL A 733 0.97 -8.15 -17.07
C VAL A 733 -0.53 -8.28 -17.31
N THR A 734 -1.32 -7.88 -16.32
CA THR A 734 -2.78 -7.81 -16.44
C THR A 734 -3.25 -6.36 -16.35
N THR A 735 -4.38 -6.03 -16.97
CA THR A 735 -5.06 -4.76 -16.68
C THR A 735 -5.73 -4.81 -15.32
N ASP A 736 -6.07 -3.64 -14.77
CA ASP A 736 -7.16 -3.53 -13.81
C ASP A 736 -8.52 -3.76 -14.50
N TRP A 737 -9.62 -3.85 -13.75
CA TRP A 737 -10.94 -4.23 -14.29
C TRP A 737 -11.65 -3.08 -14.99
N GLY A 738 -12.06 -3.32 -16.25
CA GLY A 738 -12.86 -2.37 -17.01
C GLY A 738 -12.11 -1.14 -17.48
N VAL A 739 -10.81 -1.23 -17.74
CA VAL A 739 -10.03 -0.16 -18.39
C VAL A 739 -10.62 0.19 -19.77
N HIS A 740 -10.56 1.47 -20.15
CA HIS A 740 -11.17 1.97 -21.38
C HIS A 740 -10.24 1.92 -22.60
N SER A 741 -9.05 1.37 -22.50
CA SER A 741 -8.08 1.26 -23.59
C SER A 741 -8.39 0.13 -24.56
N SER A 742 -7.92 0.22 -25.81
CA SER A 742 -8.07 -0.81 -26.84
C SER A 742 -7.29 -2.06 -26.50
N HIS A 743 -7.92 -3.23 -26.58
CA HIS A 743 -7.29 -4.51 -26.24
C HIS A 743 -6.11 -4.85 -27.16
N SER A 744 -6.21 -4.55 -28.46
CA SER A 744 -5.11 -4.77 -29.41
C SER A 744 -3.91 -3.85 -29.12
N ASP A 745 -4.13 -2.61 -28.68
CA ASP A 745 -3.05 -1.71 -28.29
C ASP A 745 -2.41 -2.18 -26.95
N GLU A 746 -3.18 -2.80 -26.05
CA GLU A 746 -2.68 -3.43 -24.82
C GLU A 746 -1.74 -4.60 -25.15
N VAL A 747 -2.16 -5.51 -26.01
CA VAL A 747 -1.31 -6.64 -26.48
C VAL A 747 -0.01 -6.13 -27.08
N LEU A 748 -0.07 -5.11 -27.96
CA LEU A 748 1.12 -4.52 -28.57
C LEU A 748 2.04 -3.79 -27.57
N ALA A 749 1.48 -3.28 -26.48
CA ALA A 749 2.26 -2.64 -25.43
C ALA A 749 2.96 -3.65 -24.47
N GLY A 750 2.54 -4.92 -24.47
CA GLY A 750 3.05 -5.95 -23.60
C GLY A 750 2.21 -6.20 -22.35
N ASN A 751 0.94 -5.73 -22.35
CA ASN A 751 -0.09 -6.16 -21.41
C ASN A 751 -0.67 -7.49 -21.90
N ASP A 752 -0.62 -8.53 -21.10
CA ASP A 752 -0.88 -9.90 -21.55
C ASP A 752 -2.33 -10.33 -21.37
N ILE A 753 -3.06 -9.69 -20.42
CA ILE A 753 -4.44 -10.06 -20.07
C ILE A 753 -5.27 -8.81 -19.87
N LYS A 754 -6.39 -8.70 -20.59
CA LYS A 754 -7.40 -7.68 -20.32
C LYS A 754 -8.49 -8.24 -19.42
N MET A 755 -8.58 -7.72 -18.17
CA MET A 755 -9.58 -8.21 -17.21
C MET A 755 -10.95 -7.60 -17.47
N GLY A 756 -11.99 -8.44 -17.17
CA GLY A 756 -13.39 -8.16 -17.44
C GLY A 756 -13.87 -8.76 -18.78
N ASP A 757 -13.43 -9.98 -19.12
CA ASP A 757 -13.78 -10.77 -20.31
C ASP A 757 -13.07 -10.37 -21.63
N GLY A 758 -12.18 -9.36 -21.59
CA GLY A 758 -11.47 -8.90 -22.79
C GLY A 758 -12.39 -8.26 -23.84
N GLU A 759 -11.89 -8.10 -25.05
CA GLU A 759 -12.62 -7.56 -26.22
C GLU A 759 -12.33 -8.43 -27.46
N PRO A 760 -12.84 -9.68 -27.51
CA PRO A 760 -12.48 -10.65 -28.55
C PRO A 760 -12.82 -10.17 -29.96
N GLU A 761 -13.94 -9.47 -30.16
CA GLU A 761 -14.34 -8.95 -31.48
C GLU A 761 -13.38 -7.84 -31.98
N GLU A 762 -12.89 -7.00 -31.05
CA GLU A 762 -11.88 -5.96 -31.36
C GLU A 762 -10.55 -6.61 -31.77
N LEU A 763 -10.08 -7.60 -31.01
CA LEU A 763 -8.87 -8.36 -31.31
C LEU A 763 -8.96 -9.10 -32.65
N LYS A 764 -10.11 -9.68 -32.98
CA LYS A 764 -10.34 -10.36 -34.25
C LYS A 764 -10.26 -9.37 -35.41
N ALA A 765 -10.91 -8.23 -35.31
CA ALA A 765 -10.82 -7.17 -36.32
C ALA A 765 -9.38 -6.63 -36.45
N ALA A 766 -8.66 -6.49 -35.33
CA ALA A 766 -7.27 -6.07 -35.35
C ALA A 766 -6.34 -7.10 -36.00
N PHE A 767 -6.59 -8.39 -35.80
CA PHE A 767 -5.86 -9.48 -36.44
C PHE A 767 -6.16 -9.52 -37.96
N GLU A 768 -7.42 -9.47 -38.35
CA GLU A 768 -7.84 -9.48 -39.76
C GLU A 768 -7.30 -8.29 -40.55
N SER A 769 -7.19 -7.11 -39.89
CA SER A 769 -6.59 -5.91 -40.52
C SER A 769 -5.05 -5.92 -40.51
N GLY A 770 -4.42 -6.88 -39.86
CA GLY A 770 -2.96 -6.94 -39.71
C GLY A 770 -2.41 -5.93 -38.68
N LYS A 771 -3.23 -5.33 -37.82
CA LYS A 771 -2.79 -4.47 -36.72
C LYS A 771 -2.00 -5.26 -35.67
N ILE A 772 -2.45 -6.48 -35.37
CA ILE A 772 -1.76 -7.47 -34.54
C ILE A 772 -1.47 -8.72 -35.35
N THR A 773 -0.47 -9.48 -34.95
CA THR A 773 -0.06 -10.75 -35.57
C THR A 773 -0.31 -11.92 -34.64
N ARG A 774 -0.22 -13.13 -35.18
CA ARG A 774 -0.25 -14.36 -34.37
C ARG A 774 0.88 -14.35 -33.33
N ALA A 775 2.06 -13.86 -33.66
CA ALA A 775 3.20 -13.80 -32.76
C ALA A 775 2.94 -12.92 -31.53
N ASP A 776 2.18 -11.82 -31.70
CA ASP A 776 1.81 -10.94 -30.59
C ASP A 776 0.92 -11.68 -29.58
N LEU A 777 -0.11 -12.40 -30.07
CA LEU A 777 -1.00 -13.20 -29.22
C LEU A 777 -0.26 -14.39 -28.58
N GLU A 778 0.57 -15.13 -29.34
CA GLU A 778 1.36 -16.25 -28.83
C GLU A 778 2.30 -15.80 -27.70
N THR A 779 2.85 -14.59 -27.77
CA THR A 779 3.72 -14.03 -26.73
C THR A 779 2.97 -13.85 -25.43
N SER A 780 1.79 -13.25 -25.44
CA SER A 780 0.95 -13.06 -24.26
C SER A 780 0.48 -14.41 -23.69
N VAL A 781 -0.02 -15.30 -24.54
CA VAL A 781 -0.43 -16.67 -24.17
C VAL A 781 0.71 -17.44 -23.50
N LYS A 782 1.95 -17.33 -24.03
CA LYS A 782 3.13 -17.98 -23.45
C LYS A 782 3.37 -17.55 -22.01
N ARG A 783 3.32 -16.25 -21.71
CA ARG A 783 3.51 -15.72 -20.37
C ARG A 783 2.44 -16.18 -19.38
N ILE A 784 1.19 -16.26 -19.84
CA ILE A 784 0.08 -16.79 -19.03
C ILE A 784 0.27 -18.28 -18.73
N LEU A 785 0.70 -19.06 -19.72
CA LEU A 785 0.97 -20.50 -19.53
C LEU A 785 2.19 -20.75 -18.64
N GLU A 786 3.26 -19.94 -18.77
CA GLU A 786 4.41 -19.99 -17.86
C GLU A 786 4.00 -19.69 -16.42
N LEU A 787 3.10 -18.70 -16.22
CA LEU A 787 2.51 -18.42 -14.91
C LEU A 787 1.74 -19.64 -14.39
N THR A 788 0.93 -20.27 -15.23
CA THR A 788 0.16 -21.48 -14.86
C THR A 788 1.07 -22.62 -14.42
N LEU A 789 2.19 -22.83 -15.11
CA LEU A 789 3.20 -23.81 -14.71
C LEU A 789 3.82 -23.50 -13.35
N LYS A 790 4.25 -22.23 -13.12
CA LYS A 790 4.85 -21.80 -11.85
C LYS A 790 3.93 -22.01 -10.65
N VAL A 791 2.65 -21.68 -10.79
CA VAL A 791 1.66 -21.78 -9.71
C VAL A 791 1.27 -23.25 -9.42
N ALA A 792 1.39 -24.13 -10.40
CA ALA A 792 1.04 -25.56 -10.25
C ALA A 792 2.10 -26.37 -9.50
N GLU A 793 3.37 -26.01 -9.60
CA GLU A 793 4.48 -26.66 -8.90
C GLU A 793 4.37 -26.45 -7.38
#